data_b69a744fa1acbf8bb1c7785a3e62a219
#
_entry.id   b69a744fa1acbf8bb1c7785a3e62a219
#
_cell.length_a   1.000
_cell.length_b   1.000
_cell.length_c   1.000
_cell.angle_alpha   90.00
_cell.angle_beta   90.00
_cell.angle_gamma   90.00
#
_symmetry.space_group_name_H-M   'P 1'
#
loop_
_entity.id
_entity.type
_entity.pdbx_description
1 polymer ?
#
loop_
_entity_poly.entity_id
_entity_poly.type
_entity_poly.pdbx_seq_one_letter_code
_entity_poly.pdbx_strand_id
1 'polypeptide(L)'
;MNFDVNSKLKLLFGYINFSGDGMKFLANLTRNSVIWMCMLGCIGLQSAENSGVSDSSEWPTYRGNTSGTGYSPLEQITLDNVNNLEVAWTYSLRNDSSQSAREPNSQATPVVIDGVMFLPTADRVVALDPLTGEELWSHSVPENAPSRRGVTYWPGQGGISPRIFYTAFDQLIALDAETGDLDLEFGESGKVSMGIPYISVPFVYKNIIVVGANTPRGAIGGIGNARAFDAINGSKLWEFESVPSPGNPGNETWEGDSWEGRLGANAWPFYFTVDESKDQLYIPLASPIPFAYGGDRAGTNLYANSIVAVDIHSGEYHWHFQTIHHDLWDHDPPAPPTLFDVNYNGKTTPALGVTTKSGYLFVLDRENGEPIYGVSETAVPQSNVPGEETSPTQPIPINPKPMARVSFTTSEIVTAQDTSEEHAEACRNLVRSVGSITNDGPYTPWTYRSDDSNNETTLLFPGLSGGPNWGGIAHNPNNGYVYVFAANIGTLGWMEDAEPGSPLPYALTGPDGRPSGFSVRINGKTMPCQKPPWGQLTAVDTNSGEIAWQIPLGITEEFPSNRQATGRPGRAGALVTASNLLFIGATDDNRFRALNATTGDIVWEYQMERRGNANPMTFLGSDNKQYLLITATDKLMSYSLP
;
A
#
# COMPACT_ATOMS: atom_id res chain seq x y z
N MET A 1 55.53 -23.48 -7.32
CA MET A 1 56.17 -22.91 -8.50
C MET A 1 55.68 -21.46 -8.60
N ASN A 2 56.56 -20.58 -8.13
CA ASN A 2 56.38 -19.15 -8.26
C ASN A 2 56.64 -18.71 -9.69
N PHE A 3 55.79 -17.88 -10.25
CA PHE A 3 56.18 -17.03 -11.37
C PHE A 3 55.65 -15.61 -11.14
N ASP A 4 56.63 -14.74 -10.95
CA ASP A 4 56.63 -13.29 -10.86
C ASP A 4 56.31 -12.70 -12.24
N VAL A 5 55.37 -11.73 -12.31
CA VAL A 5 55.12 -10.89 -13.52
C VAL A 5 55.13 -9.41 -13.11
N ASN A 6 56.36 -8.94 -12.91
CA ASN A 6 56.66 -7.52 -12.86
C ASN A 6 57.74 -7.24 -13.92
N SER A 7 57.32 -6.95 -15.15
CA SER A 7 58.16 -6.15 -16.09
C SER A 7 57.44 -6.00 -17.43
N LYS A 8 56.91 -4.83 -17.70
CA LYS A 8 56.85 -4.08 -19.00
C LYS A 8 55.67 -3.12 -19.02
N LEU A 9 55.95 -1.91 -18.61
CA LEU A 9 55.36 -0.69 -19.17
C LEU A 9 56.17 0.52 -18.74
N LYS A 10 57.32 0.75 -19.40
CA LYS A 10 58.01 2.01 -19.48
C LYS A 10 58.37 2.21 -20.94
N LEU A 11 57.66 3.11 -21.58
CA LEU A 11 58.08 3.86 -22.77
C LEU A 11 56.87 4.59 -23.37
N LEU A 12 56.75 5.85 -23.03
CA LEU A 12 56.27 6.93 -23.91
C LEU A 12 55.77 8.12 -23.07
N PHE A 13 56.69 8.92 -22.60
CA PHE A 13 56.49 10.37 -22.44
C PHE A 13 57.84 11.01 -22.34
N GLY A 14 58.20 11.69 -23.42
CA GLY A 14 59.43 12.50 -23.53
C GLY A 14 59.25 13.82 -22.79
N TYR A 15 60.34 14.20 -22.18
CA TYR A 15 60.60 15.47 -21.50
C TYR A 15 60.50 16.66 -22.44
N ILE A 16 59.84 17.74 -21.98
CA ILE A 16 60.24 19.11 -22.30
C ILE A 16 60.19 19.95 -21.00
N ASN A 17 61.37 20.28 -20.52
CA ASN A 17 61.62 21.32 -19.53
C ASN A 17 61.71 22.67 -20.23
N PHE A 18 61.11 23.70 -19.67
CA PHE A 18 61.65 25.09 -19.78
C PHE A 18 61.47 25.84 -18.46
N SER A 19 62.57 26.35 -18.03
CA SER A 19 62.80 27.16 -16.84
C SER A 19 62.66 28.66 -17.13
N GLY A 20 62.19 29.40 -16.14
CA GLY A 20 62.83 30.68 -15.74
C GLY A 20 62.18 31.97 -16.12
N ASP A 21 61.80 32.69 -15.10
CA ASP A 21 61.88 34.13 -14.84
C ASP A 21 61.36 35.17 -15.84
N GLY A 22 60.58 36.12 -15.32
CA GLY A 22 60.44 37.46 -15.91
C GLY A 22 59.19 38.25 -15.49
N MET A 23 59.20 38.75 -14.24
CA MET A 23 58.79 40.11 -13.79
C MET A 23 57.64 40.88 -14.47
N LYS A 24 56.68 41.21 -13.62
CA LYS A 24 55.96 42.50 -13.45
C LYS A 24 56.12 43.58 -14.53
N PHE A 25 55.00 44.15 -15.05
CA PHE A 25 54.71 45.59 -15.04
C PHE A 25 53.23 45.91 -15.47
N LEU A 26 52.59 46.75 -14.61
CA LEU A 26 51.59 47.80 -14.86
C LEU A 26 50.25 47.42 -15.59
N ALA A 27 49.11 47.34 -14.91
CA ALA A 27 48.20 48.41 -14.46
C ALA A 27 47.61 49.33 -15.55
N ASN A 28 46.26 49.27 -15.62
CA ASN A 28 45.32 50.32 -16.02
C ASN A 28 45.07 50.67 -17.49
N LEU A 29 43.77 50.71 -17.74
CA LEU A 29 42.98 51.39 -18.78
C LEU A 29 42.49 50.41 -19.86
N THR A 30 41.25 50.13 -19.91
CA THR A 30 40.04 50.83 -20.25
C THR A 30 38.85 49.89 -20.32
N ARG A 31 37.85 50.27 -19.67
CA ARG A 31 36.48 49.79 -19.77
C ARG A 31 35.94 50.10 -21.18
N ASN A 32 35.06 49.16 -21.66
CA ASN A 32 34.25 49.30 -22.86
C ASN A 32 34.91 48.96 -24.20
N SER A 33 34.74 47.75 -24.67
CA SER A 33 34.53 47.31 -26.06
C SER A 33 35.02 45.89 -26.29
N VAL A 34 34.45 44.88 -25.61
CA VAL A 34 34.45 43.47 -26.06
C VAL A 34 33.23 42.78 -25.48
N ILE A 35 32.04 43.27 -25.81
CA ILE A 35 30.79 42.52 -25.69
C ILE A 35 30.17 42.59 -27.08
N TRP A 36 30.62 41.80 -27.98
CA TRP A 36 29.96 41.44 -29.24
C TRP A 36 30.86 40.58 -30.15
N MET A 37 31.45 39.48 -29.63
CA MET A 37 32.04 38.47 -30.53
C MET A 37 32.41 37.16 -29.81
N CYS A 38 31.46 36.57 -29.06
CA CYS A 38 31.52 35.19 -28.61
C CYS A 38 30.11 34.62 -28.38
N MET A 39 29.22 34.83 -29.34
CA MET A 39 27.93 34.16 -29.39
C MET A 39 27.72 33.49 -30.76
N LEU A 40 28.66 32.64 -31.14
CA LEU A 40 28.48 31.69 -32.25
C LEU A 40 29.57 30.63 -32.14
N GLY A 41 29.30 29.55 -31.44
CA GLY A 41 30.19 28.41 -31.51
C GLY A 41 30.30 27.58 -30.23
N CYS A 42 29.17 27.11 -29.67
CA CYS A 42 29.06 25.90 -28.86
C CYS A 42 27.60 25.52 -28.76
N ILE A 43 27.01 25.09 -29.87
CA ILE A 43 25.86 24.18 -29.77
C ILE A 43 26.51 22.82 -29.47
N GLY A 44 26.86 22.61 -28.22
CA GLY A 44 27.05 21.30 -27.68
C GLY A 44 25.68 20.64 -27.63
N LEU A 45 25.51 19.58 -28.39
CA LEU A 45 24.47 18.57 -28.11
C LEU A 45 24.70 18.05 -26.69
N GLN A 46 24.12 18.72 -25.68
CA GLN A 46 23.73 18.03 -24.46
C GLN A 46 22.56 17.15 -24.86
N SER A 47 22.83 15.87 -25.01
CA SER A 47 21.82 14.85 -24.79
C SER A 47 21.21 15.19 -23.43
N ALA A 48 19.97 15.65 -23.43
CA ALA A 48 19.18 15.71 -22.22
C ALA A 48 19.08 14.25 -21.74
N GLU A 49 19.87 13.89 -20.73
CA GLU A 49 19.46 12.82 -19.83
C GLU A 49 18.12 13.30 -19.28
N ASN A 50 17.07 12.65 -19.74
CA ASN A 50 15.73 12.77 -19.19
C ASN A 50 15.84 12.28 -17.74
N SER A 51 16.21 13.17 -16.82
CA SER A 51 15.91 13.00 -15.42
C SER A 51 14.39 12.96 -15.36
N GLY A 52 13.83 11.79 -15.06
CA GLY A 52 12.39 11.56 -15.02
C GLY A 52 11.72 12.33 -13.88
N VAL A 53 11.68 13.65 -14.01
CA VAL A 53 10.74 14.49 -13.27
C VAL A 53 9.42 14.31 -14.01
N SER A 54 8.53 13.48 -13.47
CA SER A 54 7.16 13.39 -13.96
C SER A 54 6.56 14.80 -13.98
N ASP A 55 5.92 15.16 -15.08
CA ASP A 55 5.17 16.40 -15.15
C ASP A 55 4.17 16.42 -13.98
N SER A 56 4.15 17.48 -13.19
CA SER A 56 3.24 17.63 -12.04
C SER A 56 1.75 17.57 -12.42
N SER A 57 1.45 17.58 -13.71
CA SER A 57 0.10 17.44 -14.29
C SER A 57 -0.37 15.98 -14.44
N GLU A 58 0.53 15.00 -14.33
CA GLU A 58 0.27 13.58 -14.59
C GLU A 58 0.05 12.76 -13.30
N TRP A 59 -0.32 11.47 -13.49
CA TRP A 59 -0.41 10.47 -12.43
C TRP A 59 0.34 9.20 -12.83
N PRO A 60 1.69 9.22 -12.82
CA PRO A 60 2.51 8.20 -13.47
C PRO A 60 2.63 6.88 -12.70
N THR A 61 2.24 6.84 -11.43
CA THR A 61 2.33 5.63 -10.59
C THR A 61 1.05 5.41 -9.78
N TYR A 62 0.87 4.20 -9.24
CA TYR A 62 -0.30 3.81 -8.46
C TYR A 62 -0.68 4.80 -7.32
N ARG A 63 0.30 5.46 -6.70
CA ARG A 63 0.09 6.44 -5.62
C ARG A 63 0.52 7.88 -5.98
N GLY A 64 0.63 8.17 -7.26
CA GLY A 64 1.02 9.47 -7.82
C GLY A 64 2.53 9.66 -7.99
N ASN A 65 3.33 9.12 -7.09
CA ASN A 65 4.79 9.19 -7.14
C ASN A 65 5.44 7.99 -6.45
N THR A 66 6.75 7.85 -6.60
CA THR A 66 7.57 6.79 -6.00
C THR A 66 7.62 6.83 -4.47
N SER A 67 7.38 8.00 -3.87
CA SER A 67 7.25 8.21 -2.43
C SER A 67 5.89 7.79 -1.87
N GLY A 68 4.91 7.42 -2.72
CA GLY A 68 3.61 6.90 -2.34
C GLY A 68 2.71 7.89 -1.61
N THR A 69 2.86 9.21 -1.89
CA THR A 69 2.22 10.26 -1.07
C THR A 69 0.72 10.37 -1.21
N GLY A 70 0.12 9.91 -2.33
CA GLY A 70 -1.30 10.14 -2.60
C GLY A 70 -1.65 11.63 -2.63
N TYR A 71 -0.72 12.46 -3.08
CA TYR A 71 -0.82 13.90 -3.17
C TYR A 71 -0.71 14.37 -4.62
N SER A 72 -1.47 15.40 -4.95
CA SER A 72 -1.37 16.11 -6.23
C SER A 72 -1.16 17.62 -6.01
N PRO A 73 -0.23 18.25 -6.74
CA PRO A 73 -0.02 19.69 -6.68
C PRO A 73 -1.08 20.50 -7.43
N LEU A 74 -2.07 19.87 -8.07
CA LEU A 74 -3.12 20.54 -8.81
C LEU A 74 -4.07 21.30 -7.89
N GLU A 75 -4.50 22.50 -8.34
CA GLU A 75 -5.27 23.45 -7.55
C GLU A 75 -6.54 24.00 -8.24
N GLN A 76 -6.93 23.48 -9.41
CA GLN A 76 -8.12 24.02 -10.10
C GLN A 76 -9.43 23.69 -9.38
N ILE A 77 -9.53 22.49 -8.80
CA ILE A 77 -10.65 22.12 -7.95
C ILE A 77 -10.34 22.61 -6.54
N THR A 78 -11.16 23.52 -6.02
CA THR A 78 -10.95 24.24 -4.76
C THR A 78 -12.15 24.09 -3.82
N LEU A 79 -12.00 24.52 -2.56
CA LEU A 79 -13.12 24.57 -1.60
C LEU A 79 -14.31 25.41 -2.11
N ASP A 80 -14.06 26.44 -2.93
CA ASP A 80 -15.09 27.33 -3.43
C ASP A 80 -15.87 26.75 -4.62
N ASN A 81 -15.26 25.87 -5.42
CA ASN A 81 -15.85 25.37 -6.67
C ASN A 81 -16.12 23.86 -6.70
N VAL A 82 -15.69 23.09 -5.70
CA VAL A 82 -15.85 21.63 -5.66
C VAL A 82 -17.30 21.17 -5.79
N ASN A 83 -18.26 22.02 -5.37
CA ASN A 83 -19.69 21.76 -5.51
C ASN A 83 -20.19 21.81 -6.98
N ASN A 84 -19.38 22.29 -7.90
CA ASN A 84 -19.68 22.31 -9.33
C ASN A 84 -19.11 21.10 -10.08
N LEU A 85 -18.52 20.13 -9.39
CA LEU A 85 -18.04 18.90 -10.03
C LEU A 85 -19.19 18.12 -10.64
N GLU A 86 -19.01 17.76 -11.90
CA GLU A 86 -19.93 16.93 -12.67
C GLU A 86 -19.20 15.68 -13.19
N VAL A 87 -19.95 14.61 -13.49
CA VAL A 87 -19.40 13.42 -14.15
C VAL A 87 -19.06 13.80 -15.59
N ALA A 88 -17.78 13.80 -15.92
CA ALA A 88 -17.30 14.06 -17.28
C ALA A 88 -17.56 12.84 -18.19
N TRP A 89 -17.17 11.66 -17.72
CA TRP A 89 -17.38 10.40 -18.45
C TRP A 89 -17.32 9.20 -17.50
N THR A 90 -17.73 8.02 -17.98
CA THR A 90 -17.60 6.75 -17.27
C THR A 90 -17.15 5.64 -18.24
N TYR A 91 -16.33 4.69 -17.74
CA TYR A 91 -15.88 3.52 -18.48
C TYR A 91 -16.22 2.23 -17.74
N SER A 92 -16.75 1.20 -18.44
CA SER A 92 -17.11 -0.09 -17.85
C SER A 92 -15.88 -0.99 -17.70
N LEU A 93 -15.70 -1.53 -16.49
CA LEU A 93 -14.64 -2.49 -16.16
C LEU A 93 -15.11 -3.95 -16.22
N ARG A 94 -16.35 -4.18 -16.71
CA ARG A 94 -16.94 -5.52 -16.82
C ARG A 94 -16.30 -6.31 -17.95
N ASN A 95 -16.39 -7.63 -17.84
CA ASN A 95 -16.02 -8.53 -18.94
C ASN A 95 -16.89 -8.27 -20.16
N ASP A 96 -16.27 -8.29 -21.34
CA ASP A 96 -17.00 -8.23 -22.60
C ASP A 96 -17.80 -9.52 -22.86
N SER A 97 -17.32 -10.66 -22.35
CA SER A 97 -18.08 -11.93 -22.38
C SER A 97 -19.10 -11.95 -21.25
N SER A 98 -20.38 -11.87 -21.57
CA SER A 98 -21.52 -11.89 -20.63
C SER A 98 -21.66 -13.16 -19.76
N GLN A 99 -20.66 -14.04 -19.73
CA GLN A 99 -20.71 -15.35 -19.05
C GLN A 99 -20.08 -15.40 -17.66
N SER A 100 -19.41 -14.35 -17.18
CA SER A 100 -18.90 -14.31 -15.83
C SER A 100 -20.00 -13.90 -14.85
N ALA A 101 -20.48 -14.85 -14.05
CA ALA A 101 -21.46 -14.60 -12.99
C ALA A 101 -20.87 -13.75 -11.82
N ARG A 102 -19.58 -13.46 -11.83
CA ARG A 102 -18.91 -12.69 -10.79
C ARG A 102 -18.69 -11.26 -11.26
N GLU A 103 -19.35 -10.32 -10.59
CA GLU A 103 -19.12 -8.90 -10.83
C GLU A 103 -17.65 -8.55 -10.52
N PRO A 104 -17.01 -7.72 -11.37
CA PRO A 104 -15.68 -7.21 -11.07
C PRO A 104 -15.72 -6.42 -9.77
N ASN A 105 -14.71 -6.63 -8.94
CA ASN A 105 -14.45 -5.83 -7.74
C ASN A 105 -13.11 -5.15 -7.96
N SER A 106 -13.06 -4.25 -8.91
CA SER A 106 -11.85 -3.53 -9.26
C SER A 106 -11.40 -2.65 -8.11
N GLN A 107 -10.11 -2.63 -7.89
CA GLN A 107 -9.40 -1.77 -6.94
C GLN A 107 -8.36 -0.93 -7.70
N ALA A 108 -8.50 -0.87 -9.04
CA ALA A 108 -7.53 -0.24 -9.91
C ALA A 108 -7.53 1.28 -9.73
N THR A 109 -6.35 1.83 -9.56
CA THR A 109 -6.07 3.23 -9.81
C THR A 109 -5.34 3.29 -11.15
N PRO A 110 -5.88 4.02 -12.16
CA PRO A 110 -5.21 4.20 -13.44
C PRO A 110 -3.88 4.92 -13.28
N VAL A 111 -3.00 4.77 -14.27
CA VAL A 111 -1.88 5.68 -14.48
C VAL A 111 -2.16 6.53 -15.71
N VAL A 112 -1.80 7.82 -15.66
CA VAL A 112 -1.93 8.78 -16.75
C VAL A 112 -0.56 9.35 -17.04
N ILE A 113 -0.08 9.14 -18.25
CA ILE A 113 1.25 9.57 -18.67
C ILE A 113 1.25 9.84 -20.19
N ASP A 114 1.93 10.88 -20.62
CA ASP A 114 2.01 11.31 -22.04
C ASP A 114 0.61 11.44 -22.70
N GLY A 115 -0.41 11.85 -21.91
CA GLY A 115 -1.77 12.03 -22.42
C GLY A 115 -2.54 10.73 -22.68
N VAL A 116 -2.10 9.58 -22.18
CA VAL A 116 -2.76 8.28 -22.25
C VAL A 116 -3.03 7.72 -20.88
N MET A 117 -4.20 7.14 -20.67
CA MET A 117 -4.59 6.48 -19.41
C MET A 117 -4.53 4.96 -19.57
N PHE A 118 -3.83 4.27 -18.67
CA PHE A 118 -3.70 2.82 -18.68
C PHE A 118 -4.29 2.20 -17.41
N LEU A 119 -5.06 1.13 -17.56
CA LEU A 119 -5.61 0.38 -16.43
C LEU A 119 -5.98 -1.06 -16.80
N PRO A 120 -6.05 -1.97 -15.79
CA PRO A 120 -6.61 -3.29 -15.97
C PRO A 120 -8.13 -3.26 -15.78
N THR A 121 -8.84 -4.11 -16.51
CA THR A 121 -10.24 -4.43 -16.28
C THR A 121 -10.40 -5.86 -15.73
N ALA A 122 -11.58 -6.45 -15.83
CA ALA A 122 -11.81 -7.82 -15.34
C ALA A 122 -11.12 -8.90 -16.21
N ASP A 123 -10.87 -8.63 -17.48
CA ASP A 123 -10.40 -9.59 -18.48
C ASP A 123 -9.41 -9.02 -19.52
N ARG A 124 -9.01 -7.78 -19.38
CA ARG A 124 -8.09 -7.11 -20.31
C ARG A 124 -7.32 -5.95 -19.66
N VAL A 125 -6.26 -5.52 -20.31
CA VAL A 125 -5.59 -4.24 -20.07
C VAL A 125 -5.97 -3.28 -21.18
N VAL A 126 -6.27 -2.03 -20.85
CA VAL A 126 -6.73 -1.01 -21.81
C VAL A 126 -5.92 0.27 -21.71
N ALA A 127 -5.79 0.95 -22.85
CA ALA A 127 -5.44 2.37 -22.92
C ALA A 127 -6.67 3.18 -23.31
N LEU A 128 -6.90 4.27 -22.60
CA LEU A 128 -8.02 5.18 -22.83
C LEU A 128 -7.51 6.59 -23.12
N ASP A 129 -8.27 7.32 -23.93
CA ASP A 129 -8.19 8.77 -23.96
C ASP A 129 -8.66 9.31 -22.59
N PRO A 130 -7.81 10.00 -21.83
CA PRO A 130 -8.16 10.43 -20.48
C PRO A 130 -9.23 11.53 -20.42
N LEU A 131 -9.48 12.25 -21.52
CA LEU A 131 -10.48 13.33 -21.58
C LEU A 131 -11.89 12.79 -21.87
N THR A 132 -11.99 11.66 -22.61
CA THR A 132 -13.28 11.14 -23.09
C THR A 132 -13.63 9.78 -22.52
N GLY A 133 -12.64 9.01 -22.04
CA GLY A 133 -12.79 7.61 -21.64
C GLY A 133 -12.93 6.65 -22.85
N GLU A 134 -12.70 7.11 -24.09
CA GLU A 134 -12.72 6.26 -25.29
C GLU A 134 -11.50 5.32 -25.28
N GLU A 135 -11.72 4.07 -25.70
CA GLU A 135 -10.69 3.02 -25.76
C GLU A 135 -9.79 3.26 -26.98
N LEU A 136 -8.48 3.47 -26.74
CA LEU A 136 -7.47 3.61 -27.78
C LEU A 136 -6.99 2.24 -28.26
N TRP A 137 -6.72 1.34 -27.30
CA TRP A 137 -6.44 -0.06 -27.55
C TRP A 137 -6.82 -0.95 -26.36
N SER A 138 -6.89 -2.24 -26.62
CA SER A 138 -7.31 -3.25 -25.65
C SER A 138 -6.52 -4.54 -25.84
N HIS A 139 -5.90 -5.06 -24.78
CA HIS A 139 -5.18 -6.33 -24.75
C HIS A 139 -5.95 -7.35 -23.92
N SER A 140 -6.45 -8.42 -24.55
CA SER A 140 -7.24 -9.46 -23.87
C SER A 140 -6.36 -10.37 -23.01
N VAL A 141 -6.84 -10.70 -21.78
CA VAL A 141 -6.19 -11.61 -20.81
C VAL A 141 -7.16 -12.75 -20.49
N PRO A 142 -7.29 -13.76 -21.38
CA PRO A 142 -8.39 -14.73 -21.34
C PRO A 142 -8.26 -15.78 -20.23
N GLU A 143 -7.05 -16.13 -19.81
CA GLU A 143 -6.84 -17.29 -18.90
C GLU A 143 -6.77 -16.88 -17.42
N ASN A 144 -6.18 -15.74 -17.14
CA ASN A 144 -6.00 -15.24 -15.77
C ASN A 144 -6.27 -13.74 -15.77
N ALA A 145 -7.21 -13.30 -14.96
CA ALA A 145 -7.48 -11.87 -14.84
C ALA A 145 -6.17 -11.09 -14.57
N PRO A 146 -5.99 -9.92 -15.19
CA PRO A 146 -4.85 -9.06 -14.87
C PRO A 146 -4.93 -8.56 -13.45
N SER A 147 -3.83 -8.02 -12.94
CA SER A 147 -3.77 -7.38 -11.63
C SER A 147 -4.96 -6.43 -11.43
N ARG A 148 -5.76 -6.68 -10.39
CA ARG A 148 -6.98 -5.89 -10.14
C ARG A 148 -6.73 -4.48 -9.56
N ARG A 149 -5.46 -4.11 -9.31
CA ARG A 149 -5.10 -2.83 -8.69
C ARG A 149 -4.48 -1.82 -9.62
N GLY A 150 -3.89 -2.23 -10.72
CA GLY A 150 -3.27 -1.32 -11.66
C GLY A 150 -2.25 -1.99 -12.56
N VAL A 151 -1.68 -1.18 -13.42
CA VAL A 151 -0.56 -1.49 -14.31
C VAL A 151 0.55 -0.47 -14.04
N THR A 152 1.74 -0.69 -14.60
CA THR A 152 2.86 0.24 -14.48
C THR A 152 3.44 0.55 -15.84
N TYR A 153 3.78 1.82 -16.04
CA TYR A 153 4.45 2.32 -17.24
C TYR A 153 5.97 2.35 -17.04
N TRP A 154 6.69 1.99 -18.07
CA TRP A 154 8.15 2.17 -18.19
C TRP A 154 8.44 2.95 -19.47
N PRO A 155 9.22 4.06 -19.41
CA PRO A 155 9.39 4.97 -20.57
C PRO A 155 10.26 4.43 -21.69
N GLY A 156 10.78 3.21 -21.54
CA GLY A 156 11.76 2.67 -22.49
C GLY A 156 13.17 3.22 -22.24
N GLN A 157 14.16 2.58 -22.83
CA GLN A 157 15.55 3.01 -22.78
C GLN A 157 16.37 2.39 -23.92
N GLY A 158 17.37 3.12 -24.43
CA GLY A 158 18.34 2.56 -25.38
C GLY A 158 17.76 2.16 -26.75
N GLY A 159 16.65 2.77 -27.16
CA GLY A 159 15.94 2.45 -28.41
C GLY A 159 14.82 1.43 -28.25
N ILE A 160 14.55 0.98 -27.02
CA ILE A 160 13.37 0.15 -26.70
C ILE A 160 12.19 1.08 -26.43
N SER A 161 11.04 0.77 -27.04
CA SER A 161 9.79 1.51 -26.87
C SER A 161 9.27 1.49 -25.43
N PRO A 162 8.43 2.46 -25.04
CA PRO A 162 7.74 2.43 -23.77
C PRO A 162 6.90 1.17 -23.58
N ARG A 163 6.82 0.67 -22.34
CA ARG A 163 6.11 -0.57 -21.99
C ARG A 163 5.06 -0.35 -20.91
N ILE A 164 3.98 -1.12 -20.99
CA ILE A 164 3.06 -1.35 -19.88
C ILE A 164 3.36 -2.72 -19.27
N PHE A 165 3.70 -2.73 -17.99
CA PHE A 165 3.85 -3.97 -17.24
C PHE A 165 2.61 -4.26 -16.40
N TYR A 166 2.17 -5.51 -16.42
CA TYR A 166 1.13 -6.02 -15.56
C TYR A 166 1.42 -7.47 -15.15
N THR A 167 0.69 -7.96 -14.14
CA THR A 167 0.80 -9.35 -13.71
C THR A 167 -0.50 -10.10 -13.98
N ALA A 168 -0.38 -11.37 -14.35
CA ALA A 168 -1.48 -12.29 -14.45
C ALA A 168 -1.05 -13.64 -13.85
N PHE A 169 -1.58 -13.95 -12.66
CA PHE A 169 -1.17 -15.08 -11.83
C PHE A 169 0.33 -15.03 -11.52
N ASP A 170 1.14 -15.95 -12.05
CA ASP A 170 2.60 -16.02 -11.84
C ASP A 170 3.42 -15.44 -13.01
N GLN A 171 2.75 -14.75 -13.94
CA GLN A 171 3.40 -14.12 -15.08
C GLN A 171 3.52 -12.60 -14.90
N LEU A 172 4.72 -12.09 -15.15
CA LEU A 172 4.98 -10.67 -15.40
C LEU A 172 5.01 -10.48 -16.93
N ILE A 173 4.20 -9.56 -17.44
CA ILE A 173 3.92 -9.40 -18.85
C ILE A 173 4.21 -7.97 -19.29
N ALA A 174 4.84 -7.81 -20.45
CA ALA A 174 5.13 -6.52 -21.09
C ALA A 174 4.29 -6.33 -22.35
N LEU A 175 3.63 -5.18 -22.44
CA LEU A 175 2.97 -4.70 -23.64
C LEU A 175 3.70 -3.48 -24.17
N ASP A 176 3.75 -3.32 -25.48
CA ASP A 176 4.07 -2.05 -26.10
C ASP A 176 3.02 -1.01 -25.70
N ALA A 177 3.43 0.13 -25.14
CA ALA A 177 2.50 1.12 -24.58
C ALA A 177 1.67 1.84 -25.65
N GLU A 178 2.15 1.93 -26.90
CA GLU A 178 1.47 2.59 -28.00
C GLU A 178 0.39 1.70 -28.63
N THR A 179 0.67 0.39 -28.76
CA THR A 179 -0.20 -0.53 -29.51
C THR A 179 -1.01 -1.49 -28.65
N GLY A 180 -0.56 -1.79 -27.44
CA GLY A 180 -1.12 -2.84 -26.57
C GLY A 180 -0.73 -4.27 -26.97
N ASP A 181 0.13 -4.44 -27.96
CA ASP A 181 0.64 -5.74 -28.36
C ASP A 181 1.69 -6.26 -27.35
N LEU A 182 1.86 -7.59 -27.28
CA LEU A 182 2.93 -8.18 -26.50
C LEU A 182 4.30 -7.73 -27.02
N ASP A 183 5.15 -7.20 -26.14
CA ASP A 183 6.54 -6.92 -26.49
C ASP A 183 7.37 -8.22 -26.43
N LEU A 184 7.55 -8.84 -27.58
CA LEU A 184 8.20 -10.15 -27.71
C LEU A 184 9.70 -10.16 -27.34
N GLU A 185 10.32 -9.00 -27.17
CA GLU A 185 11.72 -8.87 -26.75
C GLU A 185 11.89 -8.97 -25.24
N PHE A 186 10.77 -8.88 -24.47
CA PHE A 186 10.80 -9.04 -23.02
C PHE A 186 10.62 -10.50 -22.62
N GLY A 187 11.58 -11.06 -21.89
CA GLY A 187 11.53 -12.43 -21.38
C GLY A 187 11.37 -13.49 -22.48
N GLU A 188 10.46 -14.42 -22.27
CA GLU A 188 10.08 -15.43 -23.25
C GLU A 188 8.77 -14.99 -23.93
N SER A 189 8.88 -14.44 -25.13
CA SER A 189 7.72 -13.98 -25.92
C SER A 189 6.81 -12.99 -25.17
N GLY A 190 7.40 -11.98 -24.54
CA GLY A 190 6.67 -10.92 -23.84
C GLY A 190 6.34 -11.23 -22.36
N LYS A 191 6.86 -12.34 -21.82
CA LYS A 191 6.48 -12.84 -20.48
C LYS A 191 7.67 -13.34 -19.69
N VAL A 192 7.58 -13.20 -18.36
CA VAL A 192 8.53 -13.79 -17.41
C VAL A 192 7.74 -14.53 -16.33
N SER A 193 8.09 -15.82 -16.09
CA SER A 193 7.54 -16.53 -14.94
C SER A 193 8.17 -16.03 -13.66
N MET A 194 7.33 -15.60 -12.71
CA MET A 194 7.74 -15.19 -11.38
C MET A 194 7.87 -16.38 -10.41
N GLY A 195 7.37 -17.56 -10.80
CA GLY A 195 7.35 -18.79 -10.00
C GLY A 195 6.29 -18.80 -8.90
N ILE A 196 5.96 -17.67 -8.33
CA ILE A 196 4.91 -17.49 -7.32
C ILE A 196 3.97 -16.38 -7.77
N PRO A 197 2.64 -16.56 -7.65
CA PRO A 197 1.68 -15.56 -8.05
C PRO A 197 1.90 -14.19 -7.40
N TYR A 198 1.71 -13.15 -8.18
CA TYR A 198 1.61 -11.78 -7.71
C TYR A 198 0.46 -11.09 -8.45
N ILE A 199 -0.58 -10.70 -7.75
CA ILE A 199 -1.84 -10.22 -8.32
C ILE A 199 -2.04 -8.71 -8.12
N SER A 200 -0.96 -7.97 -7.89
CA SER A 200 -0.99 -6.52 -7.71
C SER A 200 -0.11 -5.81 -8.74
N VAL A 201 0.07 -4.51 -8.55
CA VAL A 201 0.78 -3.64 -9.47
C VAL A 201 2.27 -3.93 -9.41
N PRO A 202 2.97 -4.28 -10.51
CA PRO A 202 4.43 -4.26 -10.53
C PRO A 202 4.94 -2.86 -10.22
N PHE A 203 5.97 -2.74 -9.41
CA PHE A 203 6.62 -1.46 -9.14
C PHE A 203 7.79 -1.27 -10.09
N VAL A 204 7.86 -0.13 -10.78
CA VAL A 204 8.98 0.19 -11.67
C VAL A 204 9.75 1.40 -11.17
N TYR A 205 11.06 1.25 -11.08
CA TYR A 205 11.98 2.33 -10.80
C TYR A 205 13.20 2.21 -11.71
N LYS A 206 13.47 3.23 -12.54
CA LYS A 206 14.52 3.14 -13.59
C LYS A 206 14.27 1.89 -14.46
N ASN A 207 15.23 0.97 -14.53
CA ASN A 207 15.12 -0.29 -15.27
C ASN A 207 14.86 -1.50 -14.37
N ILE A 208 14.34 -1.29 -13.17
CA ILE A 208 14.08 -2.36 -12.21
C ILE A 208 12.59 -2.49 -12.00
N ILE A 209 12.07 -3.71 -12.17
CA ILE A 209 10.69 -4.09 -11.85
C ILE A 209 10.71 -4.89 -10.56
N VAL A 210 10.00 -4.44 -9.53
CA VAL A 210 9.86 -5.18 -8.28
C VAL A 210 8.45 -5.77 -8.18
N VAL A 211 8.38 -7.03 -7.80
CA VAL A 211 7.13 -7.75 -7.52
C VAL A 211 7.20 -8.41 -6.15
N GLY A 212 6.05 -8.54 -5.51
CA GLY A 212 5.89 -9.28 -4.28
C GLY A 212 5.42 -10.72 -4.52
N ALA A 213 4.66 -11.26 -3.56
CA ALA A 213 4.12 -12.62 -3.64
C ALA A 213 2.70 -12.71 -3.06
N ASN A 214 1.88 -13.58 -3.64
CA ASN A 214 0.58 -14.00 -3.12
C ASN A 214 0.59 -15.51 -2.93
N THR A 215 1.06 -15.97 -1.81
CA THR A 215 1.01 -17.39 -1.49
C THR A 215 -0.40 -17.80 -1.03
N PRO A 216 -0.85 -19.03 -1.31
CA PRO A 216 -2.15 -19.50 -0.86
C PRO A 216 -2.28 -19.49 0.66
N ARG A 217 -3.41 -19.03 1.19
CA ARG A 217 -3.71 -19.08 2.62
C ARG A 217 -3.79 -20.54 3.08
N GLY A 218 -3.21 -20.83 4.23
CA GLY A 218 -3.20 -22.18 4.82
C GLY A 218 -2.22 -23.15 4.19
N ALA A 219 -1.47 -22.75 3.16
CA ALA A 219 -0.39 -23.56 2.64
C ALA A 219 0.85 -23.46 3.56
N ILE A 220 1.54 -24.58 3.75
CA ILE A 220 2.87 -24.62 4.38
C ILE A 220 3.88 -24.94 3.28
N GLY A 221 4.94 -24.14 3.19
CA GLY A 221 5.98 -24.26 2.16
C GLY A 221 5.78 -23.32 0.96
N GLY A 222 6.85 -23.00 0.27
CA GLY A 222 6.96 -22.04 -0.83
C GLY A 222 7.72 -20.78 -0.43
N ILE A 223 7.73 -19.79 -1.31
CA ILE A 223 8.56 -18.58 -1.15
C ILE A 223 7.69 -17.35 -1.29
N GLY A 224 7.55 -16.56 -0.22
CA GLY A 224 6.80 -15.29 -0.20
C GLY A 224 7.65 -14.05 -0.48
N ASN A 225 8.78 -14.18 -1.15
CA ASN A 225 9.82 -13.16 -1.28
C ASN A 225 9.46 -12.01 -2.22
N ALA A 226 10.03 -10.82 -1.98
CA ALA A 226 10.13 -9.78 -2.99
C ALA A 226 11.22 -10.14 -4.01
N ARG A 227 10.95 -9.86 -5.29
CA ARG A 227 11.85 -10.18 -6.41
C ARG A 227 11.95 -9.02 -7.36
N ALA A 228 13.15 -8.78 -7.89
CA ALA A 228 13.38 -7.78 -8.91
C ALA A 228 13.77 -8.39 -10.25
N PHE A 229 13.31 -7.75 -11.31
CA PHE A 229 13.57 -8.11 -12.70
C PHE A 229 14.03 -6.89 -13.48
N ASP A 230 14.84 -7.12 -14.50
CA ASP A 230 15.29 -6.11 -15.44
C ASP A 230 14.14 -5.74 -16.40
N ALA A 231 13.78 -4.45 -16.48
CA ALA A 231 12.69 -3.97 -17.32
C ALA A 231 13.00 -4.06 -18.84
N ILE A 232 14.28 -4.21 -19.19
CA ILE A 232 14.74 -4.32 -20.57
C ILE A 232 14.51 -5.74 -21.12
N ASN A 233 14.97 -6.76 -20.36
CA ASN A 233 15.02 -8.13 -20.86
C ASN A 233 14.30 -9.17 -19.98
N GLY A 234 13.77 -8.79 -18.82
CA GLY A 234 13.04 -9.67 -17.91
C GLY A 234 13.91 -10.61 -17.08
N SER A 235 15.24 -10.47 -17.09
CA SER A 235 16.09 -11.30 -16.23
C SER A 235 15.91 -10.97 -14.76
N LYS A 236 15.91 -12.02 -13.89
CA LYS A 236 15.84 -11.80 -12.44
C LYS A 236 17.14 -11.16 -11.95
N LEU A 237 17.04 -10.04 -11.22
CA LEU A 237 18.18 -9.31 -10.68
C LEU A 237 18.51 -9.77 -9.27
N TRP A 238 17.52 -9.82 -8.39
CA TRP A 238 17.69 -10.25 -7.01
C TRP A 238 16.38 -10.77 -6.42
N GLU A 239 16.49 -11.37 -5.24
CA GLU A 239 15.38 -11.85 -4.42
C GLU A 239 15.71 -11.64 -2.95
N PHE A 240 14.79 -11.05 -2.19
CA PHE A 240 14.92 -10.83 -0.75
C PHE A 240 14.19 -11.96 0.00
N GLU A 241 14.91 -12.74 0.82
CA GLU A 241 14.35 -13.82 1.63
C GLU A 241 13.53 -13.29 2.80
N SER A 242 12.21 -13.39 2.72
CA SER A 242 11.28 -12.96 3.78
C SER A 242 11.31 -13.88 5.01
N VAL A 243 11.74 -15.14 4.85
CA VAL A 243 12.15 -16.07 5.91
C VAL A 243 13.60 -16.42 5.65
N PRO A 244 14.53 -15.91 6.46
CA PRO A 244 15.95 -16.08 6.19
C PRO A 244 16.42 -17.53 6.30
N SER A 245 17.26 -17.94 5.35
CA SER A 245 17.97 -19.23 5.40
C SER A 245 19.03 -19.25 6.50
N PRO A 246 19.45 -20.43 7.00
CA PRO A 246 20.47 -20.56 8.02
C PRO A 246 21.76 -19.81 7.69
N GLY A 247 22.22 -19.01 8.64
CA GLY A 247 23.40 -18.16 8.50
C GLY A 247 23.11 -16.74 8.03
N ASN A 248 21.90 -16.45 7.57
CA ASN A 248 21.45 -15.08 7.27
C ASN A 248 20.84 -14.41 8.52
N PRO A 249 21.01 -13.09 8.70
CA PRO A 249 20.42 -12.36 9.81
C PRO A 249 18.90 -12.55 9.87
N GLY A 250 18.36 -12.80 11.07
CA GLY A 250 16.94 -13.03 11.29
C GLY A 250 16.54 -14.51 11.30
N ASN A 251 17.37 -15.44 10.81
CA ASN A 251 17.05 -16.87 10.88
C ASN A 251 16.92 -17.37 12.31
N GLU A 252 17.73 -16.84 13.23
CA GLU A 252 17.69 -17.16 14.67
C GLU A 252 16.35 -16.83 15.35
N THR A 253 15.51 -16.04 14.71
CA THR A 253 14.16 -15.68 15.21
C THR A 253 13.09 -16.72 14.86
N TRP A 254 13.45 -17.73 14.08
CA TRP A 254 12.66 -18.91 13.77
C TRP A 254 13.28 -20.09 14.54
N GLU A 255 12.76 -20.38 15.71
CA GLU A 255 13.37 -21.37 16.59
C GLU A 255 13.29 -22.79 16.02
N GLY A 256 14.35 -23.58 16.28
CA GLY A 256 14.47 -24.93 15.74
C GLY A 256 14.54 -24.94 14.22
N ASP A 257 13.76 -25.83 13.60
CA ASP A 257 13.66 -25.99 12.14
C ASP A 257 12.39 -25.31 11.59
N SER A 258 11.78 -24.39 12.35
CA SER A 258 10.49 -23.78 12.00
C SER A 258 10.52 -22.89 10.75
N TRP A 259 11.72 -22.47 10.32
CA TRP A 259 11.96 -21.77 9.05
C TRP A 259 11.88 -22.71 7.84
N GLU A 260 12.12 -24.03 8.00
CA GLU A 260 12.23 -24.98 6.91
C GLU A 260 10.87 -25.23 6.24
N GLY A 261 10.85 -25.11 4.93
CA GLY A 261 9.65 -25.32 4.13
C GLY A 261 8.55 -24.27 4.32
N ARG A 262 8.82 -23.15 4.99
CA ARG A 262 7.86 -22.06 5.16
C ARG A 262 7.65 -21.29 3.87
N LEU A 263 6.42 -20.83 3.68
CA LEU A 263 6.05 -19.92 2.59
C LEU A 263 6.57 -18.50 2.78
N GLY A 264 7.13 -18.22 3.92
CA GLY A 264 7.56 -16.89 4.25
C GLY A 264 6.44 -15.94 4.62
N ALA A 265 6.86 -14.77 5.02
CA ALA A 265 6.00 -13.62 5.11
C ALA A 265 5.92 -13.02 3.71
N ASN A 266 4.75 -13.05 3.08
CA ASN A 266 4.58 -12.49 1.74
C ASN A 266 5.09 -11.05 1.68
N ALA A 267 5.95 -10.73 0.73
CA ALA A 267 6.14 -9.36 0.31
C ALA A 267 4.79 -8.86 -0.15
N TRP A 268 4.20 -7.92 0.62
CA TRP A 268 2.77 -7.68 0.55
C TRP A 268 2.33 -7.25 -0.85
N PRO A 269 1.24 -7.80 -1.34
CA PRO A 269 0.91 -7.73 -2.75
C PRO A 269 0.18 -6.44 -3.11
N PHE A 270 0.62 -5.27 -2.65
CA PHE A 270 -0.03 -4.06 -3.09
C PHE A 270 0.86 -3.13 -3.87
N TYR A 271 1.95 -2.70 -3.31
CA TYR A 271 2.89 -1.82 -3.97
C TYR A 271 4.13 -1.62 -3.08
N PHE A 272 5.13 -0.96 -3.63
CA PHE A 272 6.38 -0.63 -2.95
C PHE A 272 6.60 0.88 -2.95
N THR A 273 7.61 1.33 -2.24
CA THR A 273 7.99 2.74 -2.14
C THR A 273 9.50 2.85 -2.20
N VAL A 274 10.00 3.87 -2.89
CA VAL A 274 11.43 4.13 -3.06
C VAL A 274 11.78 5.54 -2.61
N ASP A 275 12.85 5.66 -1.84
CA ASP A 275 13.58 6.90 -1.66
C ASP A 275 14.60 7.05 -2.80
N GLU A 276 14.25 7.84 -3.81
CA GLU A 276 15.08 8.04 -5.00
C GLU A 276 16.44 8.70 -4.70
N SER A 277 16.52 9.47 -3.61
CA SER A 277 17.76 10.12 -3.20
C SER A 277 18.81 9.14 -2.67
N LYS A 278 18.37 7.92 -2.30
CA LYS A 278 19.18 6.88 -1.68
C LYS A 278 19.18 5.58 -2.48
N ASP A 279 18.41 5.49 -3.55
CA ASP A 279 18.11 4.22 -4.25
C ASP A 279 17.64 3.12 -3.26
N GLN A 280 16.86 3.50 -2.23
CA GLN A 280 16.41 2.62 -1.16
C GLN A 280 14.94 2.25 -1.31
N LEU A 281 14.68 0.94 -1.45
CA LEU A 281 13.35 0.36 -1.53
C LEU A 281 12.84 -0.04 -0.14
N TYR A 282 11.56 0.21 0.13
CA TYR A 282 10.87 -0.25 1.34
C TYR A 282 9.87 -1.34 1.01
N ILE A 283 10.06 -2.52 1.61
CA ILE A 283 9.26 -3.72 1.40
C ILE A 283 8.38 -3.95 2.62
N PRO A 284 7.04 -3.79 2.51
CA PRO A 284 6.13 -4.23 3.57
C PRO A 284 5.95 -5.74 3.50
N LEU A 285 6.20 -6.43 4.61
CA LEU A 285 6.08 -7.87 4.72
C LEU A 285 4.87 -8.27 5.58
N ALA A 286 4.12 -9.24 5.08
CA ALA A 286 2.89 -9.72 5.70
C ALA A 286 3.14 -10.66 6.89
N SER A 287 2.04 -11.13 7.48
CA SER A 287 2.01 -12.15 8.53
C SER A 287 2.58 -13.48 8.02
N PRO A 288 3.14 -14.32 8.91
CA PRO A 288 3.52 -15.68 8.56
C PRO A 288 2.31 -16.49 8.08
N ILE A 289 2.53 -17.47 7.23
CA ILE A 289 1.46 -18.34 6.75
C ILE A 289 1.76 -19.80 7.16
N PRO A 290 0.80 -20.48 7.80
CA PRO A 290 -0.50 -19.97 8.34
C PRO A 290 -0.32 -19.05 9.54
N PHE A 291 -1.18 -18.04 9.67
CA PHE A 291 -0.99 -17.01 10.72
C PHE A 291 -1.65 -17.36 12.07
N ALA A 292 -2.82 -18.03 12.06
CA ALA A 292 -3.68 -18.13 13.25
C ALA A 292 -3.16 -19.04 14.36
N TYR A 293 -2.27 -19.97 14.05
CA TYR A 293 -1.57 -20.83 15.00
C TYR A 293 -0.06 -20.62 14.87
N GLY A 294 0.60 -20.36 15.98
CA GLY A 294 2.03 -20.05 16.03
C GLY A 294 2.90 -21.11 16.68
N GLY A 295 2.29 -22.17 17.27
CA GLY A 295 3.06 -23.22 17.97
C GLY A 295 3.98 -24.06 17.09
N ASP A 296 3.86 -23.95 15.77
CA ASP A 296 4.72 -24.60 14.78
C ASP A 296 5.87 -23.68 14.30
N ARG A 297 5.98 -22.46 14.83
CA ARG A 297 6.95 -21.44 14.42
C ARG A 297 7.42 -20.57 15.57
N ALA A 298 7.87 -21.16 16.67
CA ALA A 298 8.36 -20.44 17.83
C ALA A 298 9.38 -19.35 17.47
N GLY A 299 9.45 -18.30 18.30
CA GLY A 299 10.28 -17.11 18.07
C GLY A 299 9.51 -15.92 17.50
N THR A 300 10.19 -14.81 17.23
CA THR A 300 9.57 -13.55 16.74
C THR A 300 9.29 -13.53 15.24
N ASN A 301 9.85 -14.49 14.48
CA ASN A 301 9.60 -14.75 13.07
C ASN A 301 9.98 -13.61 12.10
N LEU A 302 11.20 -13.10 12.17
CA LEU A 302 11.68 -12.12 11.18
C LEU A 302 11.78 -12.74 9.78
N TYR A 303 11.40 -12.04 8.71
CA TYR A 303 10.98 -10.62 8.68
C TYR A 303 9.46 -10.48 8.54
N ALA A 304 8.68 -11.41 9.02
CA ALA A 304 7.22 -11.25 9.03
C ALA A 304 6.81 -9.95 9.74
N ASN A 305 5.70 -9.37 9.30
CA ASN A 305 5.11 -8.14 9.88
C ASN A 305 6.10 -6.97 9.99
N SER A 306 7.00 -6.85 9.03
CA SER A 306 8.06 -5.83 9.06
C SER A 306 7.99 -4.89 7.86
N ILE A 307 8.55 -3.71 8.05
CA ILE A 307 9.06 -2.90 6.95
C ILE A 307 10.54 -3.17 6.85
N VAL A 308 10.99 -3.57 5.67
CA VAL A 308 12.41 -3.84 5.40
C VAL A 308 12.91 -2.83 4.37
N ALA A 309 14.05 -2.21 4.63
CA ALA A 309 14.73 -1.34 3.70
C ALA A 309 15.89 -2.09 3.04
N VAL A 310 15.94 -2.02 1.71
CA VAL A 310 17.00 -2.64 0.91
C VAL A 310 17.49 -1.68 -0.16
N ASP A 311 18.73 -1.87 -0.63
CA ASP A 311 19.19 -1.26 -1.88
C ASP A 311 18.37 -1.82 -3.05
N ILE A 312 17.80 -0.94 -3.88
CA ILE A 312 16.89 -1.38 -4.95
C ILE A 312 17.61 -2.09 -6.11
N HIS A 313 18.90 -1.86 -6.30
CA HIS A 313 19.68 -2.46 -7.38
C HIS A 313 20.13 -3.88 -7.06
N SER A 314 20.48 -4.13 -5.78
CA SER A 314 21.09 -5.41 -5.34
C SER A 314 20.17 -6.25 -4.44
N GLY A 315 19.14 -5.65 -3.82
CA GLY A 315 18.36 -6.29 -2.77
C GLY A 315 19.11 -6.40 -1.43
N GLU A 316 20.28 -5.75 -1.29
CA GLU A 316 21.07 -5.77 -0.06
C GLU A 316 20.29 -5.12 1.09
N TYR A 317 20.23 -5.85 2.22
CA TYR A 317 19.53 -5.43 3.43
C TYR A 317 20.23 -4.23 4.10
N HIS A 318 19.42 -3.21 4.49
CA HIS A 318 19.90 -2.06 5.26
C HIS A 318 19.39 -2.10 6.70
N TRP A 319 18.07 -2.13 6.90
CA TRP A 319 17.43 -2.18 8.19
C TRP A 319 16.01 -2.74 8.10
N HIS A 320 15.43 -3.07 9.24
CA HIS A 320 14.01 -3.41 9.36
C HIS A 320 13.41 -2.82 10.64
N PHE A 321 12.09 -2.72 10.63
CA PHE A 321 11.28 -2.49 11.82
C PHE A 321 10.13 -3.50 11.83
N GLN A 322 10.07 -4.36 12.85
CA GLN A 322 9.00 -5.32 13.02
C GLN A 322 7.83 -4.69 13.78
N THR A 323 6.66 -4.64 13.16
CA THR A 323 5.47 -4.00 13.71
C THR A 323 4.66 -4.92 14.63
N ILE A 324 4.86 -6.23 14.54
CA ILE A 324 4.23 -7.25 15.38
C ILE A 324 5.20 -8.44 15.52
N HIS A 325 5.45 -8.85 16.76
CA HIS A 325 6.21 -10.05 17.07
C HIS A 325 5.26 -11.25 17.10
N HIS A 326 5.62 -12.34 16.41
CA HIS A 326 4.90 -13.62 16.44
C HIS A 326 3.39 -13.45 16.18
N ASP A 327 3.03 -12.94 15.00
CA ASP A 327 1.65 -12.57 14.67
C ASP A 327 0.69 -13.77 14.61
N LEU A 328 -0.42 -13.69 15.35
CA LEU A 328 -1.52 -14.66 15.40
C LEU A 328 -2.84 -14.08 14.87
N TRP A 329 -2.84 -12.85 14.35
CA TRP A 329 -4.05 -12.06 14.07
C TRP A 329 -4.19 -11.61 12.61
N ASP A 330 -3.20 -11.89 11.73
CA ASP A 330 -3.13 -11.32 10.36
C ASP A 330 -3.08 -9.78 10.40
N HIS A 331 -2.34 -9.20 11.36
CA HIS A 331 -2.30 -7.76 11.59
C HIS A 331 -1.09 -7.06 10.96
N ASP A 332 -0.70 -7.51 9.81
CA ASP A 332 0.41 -7.02 8.99
C ASP A 332 0.29 -5.55 8.53
N PRO A 333 1.38 -4.93 8.04
CA PRO A 333 1.35 -3.68 7.29
C PRO A 333 0.78 -3.93 5.87
N PRO A 334 -0.48 -3.51 5.58
CA PRO A 334 -1.18 -3.93 4.37
C PRO A 334 -0.99 -2.98 3.17
N ALA A 335 -0.21 -1.92 3.33
CA ALA A 335 -0.01 -0.87 2.34
C ALA A 335 1.46 -0.49 2.22
N PRO A 336 1.89 0.09 1.09
CA PRO A 336 3.23 0.64 0.99
C PRO A 336 3.42 1.76 2.01
N PRO A 337 4.62 1.94 2.55
CA PRO A 337 4.96 3.12 3.32
C PRO A 337 4.80 4.40 2.49
N THR A 338 4.55 5.53 3.14
CA THR A 338 4.52 6.84 2.51
C THR A 338 5.66 7.67 3.03
N LEU A 339 6.44 8.30 2.11
CA LEU A 339 7.62 9.08 2.49
C LEU A 339 7.26 10.56 2.64
N PHE A 340 7.78 11.18 3.69
CA PHE A 340 7.64 12.61 3.98
C PHE A 340 8.74 13.06 4.95
N ASP A 341 8.81 14.35 5.21
CA ASP A 341 9.72 14.89 6.22
C ASP A 341 8.93 15.30 7.48
N VAL A 342 9.51 15.04 8.63
CA VAL A 342 8.95 15.37 9.95
C VAL A 342 9.80 16.44 10.62
N ASN A 343 9.15 17.50 11.10
CA ASN A 343 9.81 18.52 11.93
C ASN A 343 9.42 18.31 13.41
N TYR A 344 10.18 17.48 14.11
CA TYR A 344 9.89 17.11 15.49
C TYR A 344 11.02 17.49 16.43
N ASN A 345 10.70 18.12 17.55
CA ASN A 345 11.70 18.61 18.54
C ASN A 345 12.81 19.49 17.93
N GLY A 346 12.48 20.29 16.92
CA GLY A 346 13.42 21.20 16.27
C GLY A 346 14.40 20.54 15.29
N LYS A 347 14.21 19.25 14.98
CA LYS A 347 14.96 18.49 13.99
C LYS A 347 14.05 18.11 12.82
N THR A 348 14.48 18.38 11.59
CA THR A 348 13.86 17.80 10.38
C THR A 348 14.46 16.42 10.15
N THR A 349 13.61 15.40 10.09
CA THR A 349 14.00 14.00 9.88
C THR A 349 13.26 13.45 8.67
N PRO A 350 13.97 12.90 7.67
CA PRO A 350 13.35 12.13 6.62
C PRO A 350 12.63 10.91 7.21
N ALA A 351 11.33 10.81 6.98
CA ALA A 351 10.48 9.82 7.62
C ALA A 351 9.71 8.97 6.62
N LEU A 352 9.27 7.82 7.07
CA LEU A 352 8.21 7.04 6.44
C LEU A 352 7.08 6.78 7.44
N GLY A 353 5.85 6.82 6.94
CA GLY A 353 4.67 6.44 7.71
C GLY A 353 4.09 5.14 7.17
N VAL A 354 3.77 4.20 8.05
CA VAL A 354 3.11 2.95 7.70
C VAL A 354 2.01 2.59 8.69
N THR A 355 0.84 2.23 8.17
CA THR A 355 -0.26 1.71 8.99
C THR A 355 -0.25 0.20 9.02
N THR A 356 -0.73 -0.36 10.12
CA THR A 356 -0.92 -1.81 10.29
C THR A 356 -2.40 -2.15 10.48
N LYS A 357 -2.78 -3.36 10.15
CA LYS A 357 -4.14 -3.88 10.41
C LYS A 357 -4.49 -3.84 11.90
N SER A 358 -3.50 -3.88 12.79
CA SER A 358 -3.68 -3.73 14.24
C SER A 358 -4.20 -2.35 14.69
N GLY A 359 -4.33 -1.40 13.77
CA GLY A 359 -4.91 -0.09 14.07
C GLY A 359 -3.89 0.99 14.40
N TYR A 360 -2.62 0.74 14.23
CA TYR A 360 -1.56 1.70 14.54
C TYR A 360 -0.97 2.35 13.28
N LEU A 361 -0.40 3.53 13.46
CA LEU A 361 0.46 4.23 12.51
C LEU A 361 1.85 4.33 13.14
N PHE A 362 2.84 3.74 12.50
CA PHE A 362 4.25 3.90 12.83
C PHE A 362 4.86 4.97 11.93
N VAL A 363 5.65 5.87 12.51
CA VAL A 363 6.41 6.88 11.79
C VAL A 363 7.88 6.68 12.12
N LEU A 364 8.65 6.24 11.13
CA LEU A 364 10.02 5.78 11.28
C LEU A 364 10.99 6.72 10.54
N ASP A 365 12.18 6.89 11.09
CA ASP A 365 13.30 7.52 10.39
C ASP A 365 13.71 6.64 9.20
N ARG A 366 13.72 7.20 7.99
CA ARG A 366 14.05 6.47 6.75
C ARG A 366 15.49 5.94 6.70
N GLU A 367 16.38 6.48 7.53
CA GLU A 367 17.79 6.13 7.50
C GLU A 367 18.08 4.83 8.25
N ASN A 368 17.32 4.56 9.34
CA ASN A 368 17.68 3.50 10.27
C ASN A 368 16.48 2.73 10.84
N GLY A 369 15.24 3.11 10.48
CA GLY A 369 14.02 2.46 10.96
C GLY A 369 13.60 2.83 12.38
N GLU A 370 14.27 3.76 13.04
CA GLU A 370 13.95 4.16 14.41
C GLU A 370 12.61 4.93 14.49
N PRO A 371 11.71 4.58 15.44
CA PRO A 371 10.44 5.27 15.63
C PRO A 371 10.61 6.72 16.10
N ILE A 372 10.15 7.70 15.29
CA ILE A 372 10.35 9.14 15.58
C ILE A 372 9.60 9.59 16.83
N TYR A 373 8.39 9.10 17.08
CA TYR A 373 7.57 9.46 18.25
C TYR A 373 7.68 8.43 19.39
N GLY A 374 8.58 7.46 19.25
CA GLY A 374 8.78 6.38 20.19
C GLY A 374 7.76 5.25 20.09
N VAL A 375 8.19 4.09 20.52
CA VAL A 375 7.42 2.86 20.65
C VAL A 375 7.68 2.29 22.05
N SER A 376 6.65 1.69 22.65
CA SER A 376 6.75 0.99 23.93
C SER A 376 6.50 -0.50 23.72
N GLU A 377 7.44 -1.33 24.13
CA GLU A 377 7.21 -2.77 24.28
C GLU A 377 6.21 -2.98 25.42
N THR A 378 4.98 -3.31 25.06
CA THR A 378 3.85 -3.40 25.98
C THR A 378 3.45 -4.85 26.17
N ALA A 379 3.33 -5.31 27.42
CA ALA A 379 2.87 -6.65 27.74
C ALA A 379 1.46 -6.91 27.17
N VAL A 380 1.27 -8.09 26.58
CA VAL A 380 0.01 -8.50 25.93
C VAL A 380 -0.50 -9.82 26.51
N PRO A 381 -1.81 -10.12 26.36
CA PRO A 381 -2.39 -11.38 26.78
C PRO A 381 -1.71 -12.59 26.14
N GLN A 382 -1.57 -13.67 26.90
CA GLN A 382 -0.93 -14.90 26.44
C GLN A 382 -1.98 -15.91 25.92
N SER A 383 -1.62 -16.68 24.90
CA SER A 383 -2.46 -17.74 24.33
C SER A 383 -2.65 -18.92 25.30
N ASN A 384 -3.80 -19.56 25.24
CA ASN A 384 -4.08 -20.82 25.91
C ASN A 384 -4.18 -22.01 24.91
N VAL A 385 -3.85 -21.79 23.64
CA VAL A 385 -3.80 -22.86 22.64
C VAL A 385 -2.58 -23.76 22.91
N PRO A 386 -2.76 -25.08 22.99
CA PRO A 386 -1.66 -25.97 23.33
C PRO A 386 -0.48 -25.87 22.36
N GLY A 387 0.72 -25.72 22.91
CA GLY A 387 1.96 -25.61 22.13
C GLY A 387 2.22 -24.24 21.54
N GLU A 388 1.33 -23.26 21.72
CA GLU A 388 1.53 -21.88 21.24
C GLU A 388 2.16 -21.02 22.34
N GLU A 389 3.17 -20.26 21.97
CA GLU A 389 3.83 -19.28 22.84
C GLU A 389 3.70 -17.89 22.19
N THR A 390 2.79 -17.08 22.74
CA THR A 390 2.61 -15.69 22.30
C THR A 390 3.84 -14.87 22.69
N SER A 391 4.26 -13.92 21.84
CA SER A 391 5.27 -12.95 22.26
C SER A 391 4.83 -12.25 23.55
N PRO A 392 5.69 -12.10 24.55
CA PRO A 392 5.31 -11.50 25.84
C PRO A 392 4.95 -10.01 25.74
N THR A 393 5.48 -9.32 24.73
CA THR A 393 5.23 -7.90 24.45
C THR A 393 4.97 -7.66 22.98
N GLN A 394 4.37 -6.50 22.67
CA GLN A 394 4.20 -5.99 21.33
C GLN A 394 4.61 -4.52 21.23
N PRO A 395 5.17 -4.07 20.10
CA PRO A 395 5.56 -2.69 19.87
C PRO A 395 4.32 -1.81 19.66
N ILE A 396 3.99 -0.97 20.62
CA ILE A 396 2.86 -0.04 20.56
C ILE A 396 3.39 1.40 20.45
N PRO A 397 3.01 2.16 19.40
CA PRO A 397 3.40 3.56 19.26
C PRO A 397 2.94 4.40 20.46
N ILE A 398 3.83 5.23 21.00
CA ILE A 398 3.49 6.20 22.04
C ILE A 398 2.58 7.27 21.42
N ASN A 399 2.93 7.74 20.24
CA ASN A 399 2.15 8.58 19.37
C ASN A 399 2.31 8.11 17.90
N PRO A 400 1.32 8.33 17.06
CA PRO A 400 -0.05 8.75 17.37
C PRO A 400 -0.84 7.66 18.12
N LYS A 401 -1.95 8.06 18.75
CA LYS A 401 -2.91 7.11 19.35
C LYS A 401 -3.52 6.22 18.25
N PRO A 402 -4.09 5.05 18.61
CA PRO A 402 -4.65 4.13 17.60
C PRO A 402 -5.62 4.79 16.63
N MET A 403 -5.47 4.47 15.34
CA MET A 403 -6.35 4.94 14.25
C MET A 403 -7.66 4.16 14.20
N ALA A 404 -7.75 3.03 14.89
CA ALA A 404 -8.92 2.16 14.96
C ALA A 404 -9.17 1.75 16.41
N ARG A 405 -10.34 1.13 16.66
CA ARG A 405 -10.66 0.47 17.92
C ARG A 405 -9.75 -0.74 18.11
N VAL A 406 -9.04 -0.81 19.23
CA VAL A 406 -8.09 -1.88 19.58
C VAL A 406 -8.53 -2.71 20.79
N SER A 407 -9.65 -2.38 21.42
CA SER A 407 -10.21 -3.10 22.57
C SER A 407 -11.74 -3.04 22.55
N PHE A 408 -12.37 -3.88 23.38
CA PHE A 408 -13.82 -3.93 23.50
C PHE A 408 -14.25 -4.33 24.92
N THR A 409 -15.35 -3.76 25.36
CA THR A 409 -16.08 -4.17 26.56
C THR A 409 -17.56 -4.40 26.21
N THR A 410 -18.26 -5.23 26.97
CA THR A 410 -19.68 -5.53 26.73
C THR A 410 -20.59 -4.29 26.83
N SER A 411 -20.17 -3.23 27.51
CA SER A 411 -20.87 -1.94 27.56
C SER A 411 -20.87 -1.20 26.21
N GLU A 412 -20.04 -1.63 25.29
CA GLU A 412 -19.94 -1.06 23.94
C GLU A 412 -20.81 -1.78 22.89
N ILE A 413 -21.60 -2.79 23.30
CA ILE A 413 -22.64 -3.37 22.45
C ILE A 413 -23.67 -2.29 22.15
N VAL A 414 -24.11 -2.20 20.87
CA VAL A 414 -25.10 -1.22 20.44
C VAL A 414 -26.41 -1.34 21.22
N THR A 415 -26.99 -0.21 21.51
CA THR A 415 -28.32 -0.08 22.11
C THR A 415 -29.31 0.55 21.14
N ALA A 416 -30.59 0.53 21.46
CA ALA A 416 -31.64 1.19 20.68
C ALA A 416 -31.40 2.71 20.54
N GLN A 417 -30.69 3.32 21.50
CA GLN A 417 -30.34 4.74 21.46
C GLN A 417 -29.21 5.04 20.47
N ASP A 418 -28.29 4.08 20.28
CA ASP A 418 -27.17 4.23 19.35
C ASP A 418 -27.61 4.06 17.88
N THR A 419 -28.57 3.16 17.61
CA THR A 419 -29.01 2.77 16.27
C THR A 419 -30.53 2.61 16.16
N SER A 420 -31.05 1.37 16.24
CA SER A 420 -32.47 1.03 16.27
C SER A 420 -32.72 -0.17 17.22
N GLU A 421 -33.99 -0.37 17.66
CA GLU A 421 -34.36 -1.51 18.51
C GLU A 421 -34.13 -2.85 17.78
N GLU A 422 -34.49 -2.93 16.49
CA GLU A 422 -34.29 -4.12 15.66
C GLU A 422 -32.80 -4.51 15.62
N HIS A 423 -31.93 -3.55 15.38
CA HIS A 423 -30.48 -3.77 15.32
C HIS A 423 -29.94 -4.19 16.69
N ALA A 424 -30.29 -3.48 17.74
CA ALA A 424 -29.85 -3.78 19.10
C ALA A 424 -30.32 -5.19 19.55
N GLU A 425 -31.56 -5.60 19.24
CA GLU A 425 -32.06 -6.92 19.56
C GLU A 425 -31.33 -8.02 18.78
N ALA A 426 -31.09 -7.82 17.47
CA ALA A 426 -30.30 -8.76 16.65
C ALA A 426 -28.89 -8.94 17.20
N CYS A 427 -28.23 -7.87 17.64
CA CYS A 427 -26.90 -7.93 18.24
C CYS A 427 -26.91 -8.62 19.62
N ARG A 428 -27.92 -8.38 20.46
CA ARG A 428 -28.08 -9.15 21.71
C ARG A 428 -28.25 -10.64 21.46
N ASN A 429 -28.99 -11.02 20.40
CA ASN A 429 -29.16 -12.42 20.02
C ASN A 429 -27.86 -13.05 19.53
N LEU A 430 -27.07 -12.32 18.71
CA LEU A 430 -25.74 -12.76 18.31
C LEU A 430 -24.85 -13.02 19.53
N VAL A 431 -24.77 -12.07 20.46
CA VAL A 431 -23.96 -12.21 21.70
C VAL A 431 -24.37 -13.44 22.48
N ARG A 432 -25.69 -13.70 22.64
CA ARG A 432 -26.18 -14.90 23.35
C ARG A 432 -25.79 -16.20 22.64
N SER A 433 -25.75 -16.20 21.30
CA SER A 433 -25.48 -17.39 20.50
C SER A 433 -24.01 -17.81 20.49
N VAL A 434 -23.08 -16.87 20.72
CA VAL A 434 -21.64 -17.15 20.65
C VAL A 434 -21.00 -17.49 22.00
N GLY A 435 -21.77 -17.42 23.08
CA GLY A 435 -21.29 -17.71 24.45
C GLY A 435 -20.61 -16.51 25.10
N SER A 436 -19.63 -16.78 25.98
CA SER A 436 -18.89 -15.73 26.67
C SER A 436 -17.90 -15.03 25.72
N ILE A 437 -18.01 -13.72 25.59
CA ILE A 437 -17.08 -12.94 24.76
C ILE A 437 -15.87 -12.50 25.61
N THR A 438 -14.68 -12.82 25.11
CA THR A 438 -13.40 -12.42 25.69
C THR A 438 -12.70 -11.39 24.78
N ASN A 439 -12.26 -10.27 25.38
CA ASN A 439 -11.37 -9.30 24.80
C ASN A 439 -10.57 -8.64 25.92
N ASP A 440 -9.28 -8.93 26.01
CA ASP A 440 -8.37 -8.45 27.06
C ASP A 440 -7.51 -7.27 26.57
N GLY A 441 -7.96 -6.57 25.53
CA GLY A 441 -7.29 -5.42 24.95
C GLY A 441 -6.60 -5.72 23.60
N PRO A 442 -5.63 -4.90 23.21
CA PRO A 442 -4.89 -5.12 21.99
C PRO A 442 -4.22 -6.50 21.99
N TYR A 443 -4.20 -7.15 20.82
CA TYR A 443 -3.54 -8.45 20.66
C TYR A 443 -4.08 -9.56 21.57
N THR A 444 -5.40 -9.56 21.84
CA THR A 444 -6.07 -10.69 22.50
C THR A 444 -5.95 -11.94 21.64
N PRO A 445 -5.33 -13.05 22.10
CA PRO A 445 -5.18 -14.26 21.31
C PRO A 445 -6.51 -15.00 21.17
N TRP A 446 -6.58 -15.92 20.20
CA TRP A 446 -7.74 -16.78 19.99
C TRP A 446 -7.89 -17.77 21.15
N THR A 447 -9.06 -17.81 21.79
CA THR A 447 -9.35 -18.76 22.85
C THR A 447 -9.41 -20.19 22.31
N TYR A 448 -8.80 -21.15 23.00
CA TYR A 448 -8.91 -22.57 22.63
C TYR A 448 -10.16 -23.21 23.23
N ARG A 449 -10.90 -23.92 22.40
CA ARG A 449 -12.04 -24.76 22.80
C ARG A 449 -11.72 -26.23 22.59
N SER A 450 -11.53 -26.97 23.70
CA SER A 450 -11.23 -28.40 23.66
C SER A 450 -12.48 -29.27 23.49
N ASP A 451 -13.64 -28.77 23.90
CA ASP A 451 -14.92 -29.44 23.84
C ASP A 451 -16.09 -28.44 23.97
N ASP A 452 -17.33 -28.93 23.87
CA ASP A 452 -18.54 -28.11 23.95
C ASP A 452 -18.79 -27.47 25.34
N SER A 453 -18.02 -27.83 26.37
CA SER A 453 -18.15 -27.23 27.71
C SER A 453 -17.48 -25.86 27.81
N ASN A 454 -16.50 -25.59 26.98
CA ASN A 454 -15.87 -24.27 26.84
C ASN A 454 -16.56 -23.50 25.72
N ASN A 455 -17.33 -22.48 26.04
CA ASN A 455 -18.05 -21.64 25.08
C ASN A 455 -17.50 -20.20 25.03
N GLU A 456 -16.25 -19.99 25.39
CA GLU A 456 -15.58 -18.70 25.25
C GLU A 456 -15.30 -18.39 23.78
N THR A 457 -15.58 -17.16 23.37
CA THR A 457 -15.33 -16.64 22.03
C THR A 457 -14.43 -15.41 22.11
N THR A 458 -13.31 -15.42 21.44
CA THR A 458 -12.53 -14.21 21.25
C THR A 458 -13.25 -13.25 20.32
N LEU A 459 -13.41 -12.00 20.76
CA LEU A 459 -13.81 -10.89 19.93
C LEU A 459 -12.57 -10.01 19.68
N LEU A 460 -11.91 -10.22 18.56
CA LEU A 460 -10.71 -9.49 18.18
C LEU A 460 -11.06 -8.08 17.69
N PHE A 461 -10.34 -7.05 18.17
CA PHE A 461 -10.36 -5.67 17.63
C PHE A 461 -8.94 -5.14 17.41
N PRO A 462 -8.65 -4.54 16.21
CA PRO A 462 -9.43 -4.69 14.99
C PRO A 462 -9.57 -6.16 14.60
N GLY A 463 -10.61 -6.51 13.83
CA GLY A 463 -10.78 -7.89 13.38
C GLY A 463 -9.76 -8.27 12.30
N LEU A 464 -9.87 -9.49 11.75
CA LEU A 464 -8.97 -10.03 10.70
C LEU A 464 -8.85 -9.14 9.45
N SER A 465 -9.87 -8.32 9.16
CA SER A 465 -9.79 -7.35 8.07
C SER A 465 -8.95 -6.12 8.40
N GLY A 466 -8.57 -5.95 9.65
CA GLY A 466 -7.81 -4.82 10.15
C GLY A 466 -8.63 -3.53 10.31
N GLY A 467 -8.02 -2.56 10.94
CA GLY A 467 -8.47 -1.17 11.02
C GLY A 467 -8.12 -0.42 9.73
N PRO A 468 -6.92 0.20 9.62
CA PRO A 468 -6.34 0.60 8.35
C PRO A 468 -6.12 -0.60 7.44
N ASN A 469 -6.15 -0.39 6.13
CA ASN A 469 -5.97 -1.46 5.17
C ASN A 469 -5.16 -0.97 3.95
N TRP A 470 -5.18 -1.69 2.85
CA TRP A 470 -4.36 -1.49 1.65
C TRP A 470 -4.45 -0.10 1.00
N GLY A 471 -5.46 0.70 1.31
CA GLY A 471 -5.57 2.09 0.84
C GLY A 471 -4.40 2.96 1.27
N GLY A 472 -3.73 2.62 2.37
CA GLY A 472 -2.58 3.36 2.87
C GLY A 472 -2.94 4.73 3.42
N ILE A 473 -1.92 5.57 3.55
CA ILE A 473 -2.05 6.95 4.02
C ILE A 473 -1.85 7.94 2.87
N ALA A 474 -2.43 9.14 2.96
CA ALA A 474 -2.08 10.26 2.08
C ALA A 474 -1.38 11.34 2.92
N HIS A 475 -0.38 12.02 2.35
CA HIS A 475 0.37 13.07 3.03
C HIS A 475 0.19 14.41 2.32
N ASN A 476 -0.14 15.45 3.06
CA ASN A 476 -0.22 16.81 2.55
C ASN A 476 1.01 17.61 3.00
N PRO A 477 1.95 17.91 2.09
CA PRO A 477 3.17 18.64 2.44
C PRO A 477 2.90 20.10 2.86
N ASN A 478 1.74 20.67 2.50
CA ASN A 478 1.42 22.07 2.79
C ASN A 478 1.02 22.29 4.26
N ASN A 479 0.35 21.31 4.90
CA ASN A 479 -0.05 21.41 6.29
C ASN A 479 0.64 20.38 7.22
N GLY A 480 1.43 19.46 6.65
CA GLY A 480 2.15 18.43 7.40
C GLY A 480 1.24 17.34 7.99
N TYR A 481 0.03 17.13 7.42
CA TYR A 481 -0.88 16.10 7.90
C TYR A 481 -0.79 14.82 7.06
N VAL A 482 -0.91 13.68 7.74
CA VAL A 482 -1.20 12.40 7.11
C VAL A 482 -2.63 11.99 7.41
N TYR A 483 -3.32 11.40 6.42
CA TYR A 483 -4.72 11.02 6.50
C TYR A 483 -4.86 9.50 6.43
N VAL A 484 -5.57 8.93 7.39
CA VAL A 484 -5.76 7.49 7.56
C VAL A 484 -7.23 7.16 7.65
N PHE A 485 -7.73 6.34 6.74
CA PHE A 485 -9.03 5.71 6.89
C PHE A 485 -8.89 4.37 7.63
N ALA A 486 -9.73 4.15 8.63
CA ALA A 486 -9.78 2.91 9.39
C ALA A 486 -11.20 2.39 9.57
N ALA A 487 -11.38 1.08 9.39
CA ALA A 487 -12.62 0.38 9.72
C ALA A 487 -12.57 -0.13 11.17
N ASN A 488 -13.66 0.03 11.89
CA ASN A 488 -13.84 -0.50 13.23
C ASN A 488 -14.79 -1.70 13.21
N ILE A 489 -14.29 -2.87 12.82
CA ILE A 489 -15.07 -4.10 12.76
C ILE A 489 -14.33 -5.19 13.52
N GLY A 490 -15.01 -5.79 14.52
CA GLY A 490 -14.47 -6.92 15.25
C GLY A 490 -14.68 -8.24 14.51
N THR A 491 -13.87 -9.24 14.86
CA THR A 491 -14.03 -10.63 14.39
C THR A 491 -14.24 -11.56 15.59
N LEU A 492 -15.29 -12.40 15.51
CA LEU A 492 -15.57 -13.49 16.42
C LEU A 492 -14.87 -14.76 15.95
N GLY A 493 -14.20 -15.46 16.85
CA GLY A 493 -13.56 -16.74 16.54
C GLY A 493 -12.96 -17.42 17.76
N TRP A 494 -12.50 -18.65 17.55
CA TRP A 494 -11.76 -19.46 18.53
C TRP A 494 -10.94 -20.52 17.81
N MET A 495 -9.97 -21.11 18.52
CA MET A 495 -9.22 -22.25 18.02
C MET A 495 -9.87 -23.55 18.51
N GLU A 496 -9.87 -24.56 17.66
CA GLU A 496 -10.30 -25.94 17.98
C GLU A 496 -9.35 -26.94 17.33
N ASP A 497 -9.45 -28.20 17.72
CA ASP A 497 -8.67 -29.29 17.09
C ASP A 497 -8.98 -29.31 15.59
N ALA A 498 -7.92 -29.35 14.79
CA ALA A 498 -8.07 -29.40 13.35
C ALA A 498 -8.58 -30.78 12.89
N GLU A 499 -9.22 -30.82 11.71
CA GLU A 499 -9.66 -32.07 11.10
C GLU A 499 -8.48 -33.01 10.87
N PRO A 500 -8.69 -34.36 11.00
CA PRO A 500 -7.65 -35.33 10.77
C PRO A 500 -7.00 -35.21 9.38
N GLY A 501 -5.69 -35.10 9.35
CA GLY A 501 -4.92 -34.90 8.12
C GLY A 501 -4.64 -33.43 7.78
N SER A 502 -5.06 -32.51 8.62
CA SER A 502 -4.67 -31.09 8.54
C SER A 502 -3.16 -30.95 8.76
N PRO A 503 -2.47 -30.00 8.11
CA PRO A 503 -1.04 -29.77 8.30
C PRO A 503 -0.71 -29.19 9.68
N LEU A 504 -1.68 -28.56 10.36
CA LEU A 504 -1.56 -27.99 11.70
C LEU A 504 -2.52 -28.68 12.66
N PRO A 505 -2.18 -28.78 13.96
CA PRO A 505 -3.01 -29.47 14.95
C PRO A 505 -4.27 -28.68 15.33
N TYR A 506 -4.28 -27.38 15.13
CA TYR A 506 -5.39 -26.48 15.49
C TYR A 506 -5.81 -25.62 14.31
N ALA A 507 -7.10 -25.29 14.26
CA ALA A 507 -7.69 -24.45 13.22
C ALA A 507 -8.50 -23.32 13.82
N LEU A 508 -8.41 -22.14 13.21
CA LEU A 508 -9.26 -21.00 13.55
C LEU A 508 -10.66 -21.18 12.94
N THR A 509 -11.67 -21.17 13.80
CA THR A 509 -13.07 -21.33 13.45
C THR A 509 -13.94 -20.22 14.07
N GLY A 510 -15.26 -20.35 14.00
CA GLY A 510 -16.20 -19.36 14.53
C GLY A 510 -17.66 -19.82 14.41
N PRO A 511 -18.65 -18.93 14.63
CA PRO A 511 -20.07 -19.28 14.75
C PRO A 511 -20.66 -20.11 13.61
N ASP A 512 -20.16 -19.91 12.38
CA ASP A 512 -20.63 -20.64 11.17
C ASP A 512 -19.52 -21.56 10.60
N GLY A 513 -18.71 -22.17 11.47
CA GLY A 513 -17.56 -23.00 11.08
C GLY A 513 -16.39 -22.19 10.48
N ARG A 514 -16.37 -20.89 10.71
CA ARG A 514 -15.30 -19.96 10.28
C ARG A 514 -15.36 -18.68 11.11
N PRO A 515 -14.25 -17.93 11.23
CA PRO A 515 -14.28 -16.61 11.85
C PRO A 515 -15.28 -15.70 11.13
N SER A 516 -16.08 -14.96 11.90
CA SER A 516 -17.12 -14.08 11.35
C SER A 516 -17.04 -12.68 11.93
N GLY A 517 -17.53 -11.67 11.18
CA GLY A 517 -17.63 -10.32 11.69
C GLY A 517 -18.57 -10.21 12.89
N PHE A 518 -18.19 -9.40 13.89
CA PHE A 518 -19.11 -9.02 14.99
C PHE A 518 -20.18 -8.09 14.46
N SER A 519 -21.10 -8.64 13.68
CA SER A 519 -22.11 -7.91 12.91
C SER A 519 -23.32 -8.78 12.64
N VAL A 520 -24.44 -8.14 12.37
CA VAL A 520 -25.70 -8.76 11.97
C VAL A 520 -26.15 -8.23 10.61
N ARG A 521 -27.09 -8.91 9.98
CA ARG A 521 -27.64 -8.50 8.70
C ARG A 521 -29.08 -8.01 8.87
N ILE A 522 -29.31 -6.73 8.58
CA ILE A 522 -30.61 -6.08 8.64
C ILE A 522 -30.94 -5.53 7.25
N ASN A 523 -32.09 -5.91 6.70
CA ASN A 523 -32.55 -5.47 5.37
C ASN A 523 -31.49 -5.64 4.26
N GLY A 524 -30.72 -6.75 4.32
CA GLY A 524 -29.67 -7.03 3.35
C GLY A 524 -28.34 -6.29 3.58
N LYS A 525 -28.23 -5.37 4.54
CA LYS A 525 -27.00 -4.66 4.89
C LYS A 525 -26.34 -5.26 6.14
N THR A 526 -25.03 -5.34 6.13
CA THR A 526 -24.23 -5.76 7.30
C THR A 526 -24.04 -4.57 8.22
N MET A 527 -24.40 -4.75 9.51
CA MET A 527 -24.30 -3.72 10.54
C MET A 527 -23.50 -4.27 11.73
N PRO A 528 -22.39 -3.62 12.10
CA PRO A 528 -21.57 -4.02 13.24
C PRO A 528 -22.31 -3.91 14.57
N CYS A 529 -22.00 -4.80 15.52
CA CYS A 529 -22.69 -4.85 16.81
C CYS A 529 -22.05 -4.03 17.92
N GLN A 530 -20.89 -3.45 17.70
CA GLN A 530 -20.33 -2.44 18.62
C GLN A 530 -20.90 -1.05 18.31
N LYS A 531 -20.89 -0.17 19.32
CA LYS A 531 -21.25 1.25 19.14
C LYS A 531 -20.42 1.90 18.04
N PRO A 532 -21.00 2.80 17.24
CA PRO A 532 -20.27 3.62 16.28
C PRO A 532 -19.09 4.40 16.93
N PRO A 533 -18.09 4.83 16.14
CA PRO A 533 -18.03 4.76 14.68
C PRO A 533 -17.57 3.39 14.13
N TRP A 534 -18.12 2.98 12.97
CA TRP A 534 -17.76 1.74 12.26
C TRP A 534 -16.73 1.94 11.16
N GLY A 535 -16.49 3.17 10.79
CA GLY A 535 -15.42 3.63 9.92
C GLY A 535 -15.11 5.08 10.27
N GLN A 536 -13.85 5.43 10.25
CA GLN A 536 -13.39 6.76 10.63
C GLN A 536 -12.22 7.22 9.78
N LEU A 537 -12.14 8.52 9.58
CA LEU A 537 -11.04 9.18 8.92
C LEU A 537 -10.32 10.04 9.97
N THR A 538 -9.00 9.88 10.01
CA THR A 538 -8.14 10.56 10.99
C THR A 538 -7.08 11.36 10.26
N ALA A 539 -6.87 12.61 10.66
CA ALA A 539 -5.68 13.38 10.33
C ALA A 539 -4.72 13.41 11.51
N VAL A 540 -3.47 13.10 11.23
CA VAL A 540 -2.37 13.16 12.21
C VAL A 540 -1.41 14.26 11.78
N ASP A 541 -1.08 15.17 12.68
CA ASP A 541 -0.04 16.17 12.49
C ASP A 541 1.34 15.51 12.63
N THR A 542 2.09 15.47 11.53
CA THR A 542 3.41 14.83 11.50
C THR A 542 4.48 15.62 12.27
N ASN A 543 4.22 16.86 12.67
CA ASN A 543 5.16 17.63 13.47
C ASN A 543 5.04 17.35 14.98
N SER A 544 3.90 16.82 15.42
CA SER A 544 3.66 16.46 16.83
C SER A 544 3.45 14.96 17.05
N GLY A 545 3.05 14.22 16.02
CA GLY A 545 2.58 12.85 16.13
C GLY A 545 1.19 12.73 16.77
N GLU A 546 0.44 13.83 16.91
CA GLU A 546 -0.87 13.83 17.55
C GLU A 546 -2.01 13.87 16.51
N ILE A 547 -3.18 13.37 16.90
CA ILE A 547 -4.39 13.47 16.08
C ILE A 547 -4.84 14.92 16.02
N ALA A 548 -4.81 15.52 14.82
CA ALA A 548 -5.32 16.87 14.56
C ALA A 548 -6.85 16.88 14.55
N TRP A 549 -7.47 15.89 13.88
CA TRP A 549 -8.91 15.66 13.89
C TRP A 549 -9.24 14.20 13.55
N GLN A 550 -10.41 13.75 13.98
CA GLN A 550 -10.94 12.42 13.68
C GLN A 550 -12.47 12.50 13.57
N ILE A 551 -13.02 11.96 12.50
CA ILE A 551 -14.46 11.97 12.22
C ILE A 551 -14.96 10.57 11.84
N PRO A 552 -16.22 10.21 12.17
CA PRO A 552 -16.92 9.12 11.50
C PRO A 552 -17.03 9.39 10.00
N LEU A 553 -16.65 8.42 9.16
CA LEU A 553 -16.81 8.54 7.71
C LEU A 553 -17.81 7.52 7.19
N GLY A 554 -18.88 8.00 6.55
CA GLY A 554 -19.98 7.17 6.05
C GLY A 554 -21.22 7.24 6.92
N ILE A 555 -22.38 6.96 6.30
CA ILE A 555 -23.69 7.03 6.95
C ILE A 555 -24.46 5.72 6.79
N THR A 556 -25.38 5.45 7.74
CA THR A 556 -26.36 4.38 7.66
C THR A 556 -27.75 4.98 7.54
N GLU A 557 -28.27 5.09 6.33
CA GLU A 557 -29.54 5.78 6.00
C GLU A 557 -30.76 5.10 6.63
N GLU A 558 -30.67 3.81 6.98
CA GLU A 558 -31.71 3.02 7.62
C GLU A 558 -32.03 3.48 9.04
N PHE A 559 -31.15 4.24 9.65
CA PHE A 559 -31.37 4.77 10.99
C PHE A 559 -32.03 6.15 10.99
N PRO A 560 -32.65 6.57 12.10
CA PRO A 560 -33.16 7.94 12.25
C PRO A 560 -32.08 8.98 11.94
N SER A 561 -32.44 10.11 11.33
CA SER A 561 -31.50 11.12 10.81
C SER A 561 -30.44 11.58 11.82
N ASN A 562 -30.81 11.66 13.10
CA ASN A 562 -29.87 12.02 14.18
C ASN A 562 -28.91 10.89 14.61
N ARG A 563 -28.97 9.71 13.97
CA ARG A 563 -28.13 8.54 14.26
C ARG A 563 -27.47 7.92 13.01
N GLN A 564 -27.58 8.60 11.88
CA GLN A 564 -27.03 8.11 10.60
C GLN A 564 -25.51 8.22 10.51
N ALA A 565 -24.90 9.16 11.23
CA ALA A 565 -23.45 9.38 11.21
C ALA A 565 -22.68 8.26 11.97
N THR A 566 -22.88 7.02 11.53
CA THR A 566 -22.29 5.85 12.18
C THR A 566 -20.86 5.56 11.75
N GLY A 567 -20.36 6.23 10.70
CA GLY A 567 -19.23 5.71 9.95
C GLY A 567 -19.61 4.41 9.22
N ARG A 568 -18.89 4.06 8.15
CA ARG A 568 -19.12 2.83 7.41
C ARG A 568 -17.80 2.15 7.07
N PRO A 569 -17.79 0.80 7.04
CA PRO A 569 -16.56 0.06 6.72
C PRO A 569 -16.09 0.28 5.30
N GLY A 570 -14.78 0.26 5.12
CA GLY A 570 -14.10 0.42 3.85
C GLY A 570 -12.64 0.02 3.94
N ARG A 571 -11.87 0.17 2.84
CA ARG A 571 -10.45 -0.22 2.79
C ARG A 571 -9.58 0.70 1.95
N ALA A 572 -10.17 1.46 1.02
CA ALA A 572 -9.43 2.38 0.15
C ALA A 572 -8.91 3.59 0.94
N GLY A 573 -7.87 4.20 0.44
CA GLY A 573 -7.28 5.42 1.00
C GLY A 573 -7.79 6.68 0.31
N ALA A 574 -7.18 7.80 0.69
CA ALA A 574 -7.51 9.12 0.17
C ALA A 574 -6.50 9.62 -0.86
N LEU A 575 -6.92 10.63 -1.61
CA LEU A 575 -6.13 11.57 -2.38
C LEU A 575 -6.22 12.93 -1.71
N VAL A 576 -5.11 13.65 -1.59
CA VAL A 576 -5.10 15.04 -1.14
C VAL A 576 -4.48 15.95 -2.20
N THR A 577 -5.01 17.18 -2.36
CA THR A 577 -4.56 18.14 -3.35
C THR A 577 -3.97 19.39 -2.71
N ALA A 578 -3.18 20.14 -3.47
CA ALA A 578 -2.58 21.40 -3.00
C ALA A 578 -3.65 22.46 -2.63
N SER A 579 -4.85 22.38 -3.21
CA SER A 579 -6.01 23.21 -2.86
C SER A 579 -6.66 22.89 -1.50
N ASN A 580 -6.01 22.03 -0.69
CA ASN A 580 -6.49 21.60 0.64
C ASN A 580 -7.81 20.80 0.60
N LEU A 581 -8.04 20.05 -0.49
CA LEU A 581 -9.13 19.09 -0.61
C LEU A 581 -8.61 17.66 -0.40
N LEU A 582 -9.39 16.87 0.35
CA LEU A 582 -9.18 15.43 0.55
C LEU A 582 -10.32 14.65 -0.11
N PHE A 583 -10.02 13.81 -1.08
CA PHE A 583 -11.01 12.99 -1.77
C PHE A 583 -10.95 11.53 -1.33
N ILE A 584 -12.10 10.94 -1.02
CA ILE A 584 -12.19 9.55 -0.56
C ILE A 584 -13.54 8.90 -0.90
N GLY A 585 -13.51 7.65 -1.41
CA GLY A 585 -14.70 6.84 -1.68
C GLY A 585 -14.92 5.69 -0.71
N ALA A 586 -13.86 5.08 -0.23
CA ALA A 586 -13.69 3.91 0.66
C ALA A 586 -14.94 3.17 1.20
N THR A 587 -15.94 3.90 1.69
CA THR A 587 -17.04 3.42 2.52
C THR A 587 -18.14 2.68 1.74
N ASP A 588 -18.82 1.70 2.39
CA ASP A 588 -19.85 0.87 1.76
C ASP A 588 -21.24 1.52 1.68
N ASP A 589 -21.33 2.81 1.94
CA ASP A 589 -22.49 3.66 1.66
C ASP A 589 -22.49 4.22 0.22
N ASN A 590 -21.52 3.81 -0.59
CA ASN A 590 -21.39 4.17 -2.00
C ASN A 590 -21.26 5.67 -2.26
N ARG A 591 -20.60 6.41 -1.38
CA ARG A 591 -20.43 7.87 -1.53
C ARG A 591 -18.99 8.23 -1.81
N PHE A 592 -18.80 9.08 -2.81
CA PHE A 592 -17.52 9.74 -3.06
C PHE A 592 -17.58 11.13 -2.44
N ARG A 593 -16.59 11.50 -1.65
CA ARG A 593 -16.57 12.71 -0.86
C ARG A 593 -15.33 13.54 -1.07
N ALA A 594 -15.51 14.87 -1.02
CA ALA A 594 -14.44 15.81 -0.78
C ALA A 594 -14.59 16.42 0.61
N LEU A 595 -13.46 16.52 1.31
CA LEU A 595 -13.38 17.11 2.64
C LEU A 595 -12.37 18.26 2.63
N ASN A 596 -12.57 19.24 3.50
CA ASN A 596 -11.52 20.18 3.84
C ASN A 596 -10.42 19.43 4.61
N ALA A 597 -9.22 19.34 4.03
CA ALA A 597 -8.13 18.55 4.59
C ALA A 597 -7.64 19.07 5.96
N THR A 598 -7.83 20.36 6.27
CA THR A 598 -7.44 20.93 7.56
C THR A 598 -8.45 20.65 8.68
N THR A 599 -9.77 20.63 8.36
CA THR A 599 -10.81 20.56 9.40
C THR A 599 -11.55 19.22 9.46
N GLY A 600 -11.52 18.44 8.37
CA GLY A 600 -12.29 17.20 8.23
C GLY A 600 -13.75 17.43 7.82
N ASP A 601 -14.17 18.68 7.57
CA ASP A 601 -15.55 18.99 7.14
C ASP A 601 -15.81 18.45 5.74
N ILE A 602 -16.93 17.73 5.54
CA ILE A 602 -17.38 17.28 4.22
C ILE A 602 -17.93 18.49 3.47
N VAL A 603 -17.30 18.84 2.33
CA VAL A 603 -17.66 20.01 1.52
C VAL A 603 -18.36 19.62 0.22
N TRP A 604 -18.26 18.36 -0.22
CA TRP A 604 -18.95 17.83 -1.38
C TRP A 604 -19.17 16.34 -1.23
N GLU A 605 -20.27 15.84 -1.77
CA GLU A 605 -20.62 14.42 -1.76
C GLU A 605 -21.36 14.04 -3.04
N TYR A 606 -20.98 12.90 -3.64
CA TYR A 606 -21.64 12.31 -4.80
C TYR A 606 -22.05 10.87 -4.49
N GLN A 607 -23.34 10.55 -4.69
CA GLN A 607 -23.87 9.20 -4.54
C GLN A 607 -23.56 8.38 -5.79
N MET A 608 -22.69 7.38 -5.66
CA MET A 608 -22.36 6.41 -6.71
C MET A 608 -23.35 5.24 -6.69
N GLU A 609 -23.44 4.50 -7.80
CA GLU A 609 -24.23 3.25 -7.86
C GLU A 609 -23.56 2.13 -7.04
N ARG A 610 -22.25 2.13 -6.97
CA ARG A 610 -21.42 1.11 -6.32
C ARG A 610 -20.35 1.76 -5.44
N ARG A 611 -19.78 0.94 -4.54
CA ARG A 611 -18.68 1.38 -3.67
C ARG A 611 -17.47 1.86 -4.47
N GLY A 612 -16.93 3.01 -4.11
CA GLY A 612 -15.62 3.49 -4.54
C GLY A 612 -14.52 2.69 -3.86
N ASN A 613 -14.12 1.55 -4.44
CA ASN A 613 -13.25 0.57 -3.80
C ASN A 613 -11.79 0.69 -4.28
N ALA A 614 -11.39 1.85 -4.75
CA ALA A 614 -10.03 2.19 -5.17
C ALA A 614 -9.60 3.53 -4.56
N ASN A 615 -8.29 3.78 -4.55
CA ASN A 615 -7.79 5.10 -4.21
C ASN A 615 -8.14 6.07 -5.35
N PRO A 616 -8.65 7.28 -5.05
CA PRO A 616 -8.85 8.30 -6.06
C PRO A 616 -7.52 8.78 -6.65
N MET A 617 -7.57 9.34 -7.86
CA MET A 617 -6.46 10.01 -8.51
C MET A 617 -6.93 11.25 -9.25
N THR A 618 -6.00 12.12 -9.64
CA THR A 618 -6.30 13.33 -10.40
C THR A 618 -5.17 13.67 -11.36
N PHE A 619 -5.51 14.25 -12.49
CA PHE A 619 -4.54 14.71 -13.49
C PHE A 619 -5.05 15.99 -14.17
N LEU A 620 -4.16 16.70 -14.86
CA LEU A 620 -4.50 17.84 -15.73
C LEU A 620 -4.58 17.36 -17.18
N GLY A 621 -5.74 17.50 -17.79
CA GLY A 621 -5.94 17.16 -19.19
C GLY A 621 -5.24 18.13 -20.17
N SER A 622 -5.03 17.70 -21.41
CA SER A 622 -4.47 18.56 -22.48
C SER A 622 -5.37 19.74 -22.82
N ASP A 623 -6.63 19.71 -22.40
CA ASP A 623 -7.60 20.81 -22.47
C ASP A 623 -7.47 21.81 -21.30
N ASN A 624 -6.43 21.65 -20.45
CA ASN A 624 -6.18 22.42 -19.23
C ASN A 624 -7.28 22.33 -18.16
N LYS A 625 -8.08 21.25 -18.16
CA LYS A 625 -9.01 20.96 -17.06
C LYS A 625 -8.43 19.91 -16.12
N GLN A 626 -8.64 20.12 -14.82
CA GLN A 626 -8.34 19.10 -13.81
C GLN A 626 -9.43 18.05 -13.78
N TYR A 627 -9.07 16.80 -13.94
CA TYR A 627 -9.93 15.63 -13.81
C TYR A 627 -9.67 14.90 -12.51
N LEU A 628 -10.75 14.47 -11.86
CA LEU A 628 -10.73 13.67 -10.64
C LEU A 628 -11.37 12.31 -10.93
N LEU A 629 -10.71 11.21 -10.59
CA LEU A 629 -11.17 9.86 -10.92
C LEU A 629 -11.28 8.97 -9.69
N ILE A 630 -12.25 8.05 -9.79
CA ILE A 630 -12.39 6.94 -8.86
C ILE A 630 -12.92 5.69 -9.56
N THR A 631 -12.37 4.53 -9.19
CA THR A 631 -12.94 3.25 -9.58
C THR A 631 -14.02 2.83 -8.57
N ALA A 632 -15.25 2.72 -9.06
CA ALA A 632 -16.42 2.32 -8.28
C ALA A 632 -16.84 0.89 -8.66
N THR A 633 -16.13 -0.11 -8.12
CA THR A 633 -16.37 -1.55 -8.26
C THR A 633 -16.24 -2.05 -9.71
N ASP A 634 -17.17 -1.68 -10.60
CA ASP A 634 -17.25 -2.13 -11.99
C ASP A 634 -17.23 -0.98 -13.02
N LYS A 635 -16.99 0.24 -12.55
CA LYS A 635 -16.90 1.45 -13.40
C LYS A 635 -15.72 2.31 -12.96
N LEU A 636 -15.01 2.85 -13.92
CA LEU A 636 -14.16 4.02 -13.73
C LEU A 636 -15.03 5.26 -13.96
N MET A 637 -15.00 6.20 -13.04
CA MET A 637 -15.76 7.46 -13.09
C MET A 637 -14.81 8.64 -13.08
N SER A 638 -14.98 9.55 -14.02
CA SER A 638 -14.22 10.79 -14.13
C SER A 638 -15.12 11.99 -13.85
N TYR A 639 -14.60 12.94 -13.11
CA TYR A 639 -15.29 14.19 -12.74
C TYR A 639 -14.42 15.38 -13.16
N SER A 640 -15.04 16.46 -13.59
CA SER A 640 -14.40 17.74 -13.87
C SER A 640 -15.29 18.92 -13.52
N LEU A 641 -14.71 20.10 -13.49
CA LEU A 641 -15.50 21.34 -13.51
C LEU A 641 -16.10 21.55 -14.91
N PRO A 642 -17.24 22.21 -15.03
CA PRO A 642 -17.90 22.52 -16.30
C PRO A 642 -17.03 23.20 -17.35
#